data_15c8ffcaeca6538b62ac91ccc5c30af8
#
_entry.id   15c8ffcaeca6538b62ac91ccc5c30af8
#
_cell.length_a   1.000
_cell.length_b   1.000
_cell.length_c   1.000
_cell.angle_alpha   90.00
_cell.angle_beta   90.00
_cell.angle_gamma   90.00
#
_symmetry.space_group_name_H-M   'P 1'
#
loop_
_entity.id
_entity.type
_entity.pdbx_description
1 polymer ?
#
loop_
_entity_poly.entity_id
_entity_poly.type
_entity_poly.pdbx_seq_one_letter_code
_entity_poly.pdbx_strand_id
1 'polypeptide(L)'
;MGRLSVLGLMLTMLCAITSDYASYGASRFSNCSENDLDALIDFKNGLEDPESRLASWKGSNCCQWHGISCDDDTGAIVAINLGNPYHVVNSDSSGSLLEYLDLSFNTFNDIPIPEFLGSLENLQYLNLSEAGFTGVVPSSLGNLHRLQYFDVSAELFALSADSLDWLTGLVSLKHLAMNRVDLSLVGSEWLGILKNLPNLTELHLSVCGLTGSITSITPVNLTSPAVLDLSLNHFNSLFPNWLVNISTLVYVDLSDCDLYGRIPIGFGELPNLQYLSLAGNNNLSGSCSQLFRGSWKKIQILNFASNKLHGKLPSSVANMTSLTNFDLFDKKVEGGIPSSIARLCYLKEFDLSGNNLTGSLPEILQGTDLCVSSNSPLPSLISMRLGNNHLKGKLPEWLSQLENLVELTLSYNLLQGPIPASLGNLKNLTKLNLPGNQLNGTLPETLGSLPELSVLDVSSNSLTGIISEIHFSRLSKLKFLGLSSNSFILNVSSSWIPPFQVQSLNMRSCQLGPSFPSWLKTQQGVSFLDFSNASISGPIPNWFWDISSKLSLLNVSLNQLQGQLPNPLNIAPFADVDFRSNLLEGPIPLPIVEIELLDLSNNHFSGPIPQNISGSMPNLIFLSVSGNRLTGKIPGSIGEMQLLQVIDLSRNSISGSISSSIGNCTFLKVLDLSYSSLSGVIPASLGQLTRLQSLHLNNNKLTGNLPSSFQNLTSLETLDLGNNRFSGNIPSLLGNGFVGLRILSLRSNAFSGEIPSKLSNLSSLQVLDLAENNLTGSIPGSVGDLKAMAHVQNIVKYLLFGRYRGIYYEENLVINTKGSSKDTPRLFHFIDLSGNNLHGDFPTQLTKLVGLVVLNLSRNHIGGQIPENISGLHQLASLDLSSNNLSGGIPSSLSSLSFLGYINLSRNQLSGKIPFEGHMTTFDASSFAGNPGLCGDPLPVKCQDDESDKGGNVVEDDNEDEFIDKWFYFSLGLGFAAGIIVPMFIFSIKKPCSDAYFKFVDKIVDRLS
;
A
#
# COMPACT_ATOMS: atom_id res chain seq x y z
N MET A 1 -6.50 -7.94 -18.73
CA MET A 1 -7.75 -8.02 -19.50
C MET A 1 -8.65 -6.88 -19.05
N GLY A 2 -8.66 -5.73 -19.68
CA GLY A 2 -9.44 -4.58 -19.22
C GLY A 2 -9.16 -3.27 -19.95
N ARG A 3 -8.87 -3.29 -21.26
CA ARG A 3 -8.72 -2.05 -22.05
C ARG A 3 -9.39 -2.10 -23.44
N LEU A 4 -10.22 -3.08 -23.70
CA LEU A 4 -10.82 -3.33 -25.03
C LEU A 4 -12.31 -2.91 -25.17
N SER A 5 -12.93 -2.29 -24.17
CA SER A 5 -14.38 -2.03 -24.19
C SER A 5 -14.81 -0.59 -24.55
N VAL A 6 -13.89 0.37 -24.69
CA VAL A 6 -14.28 1.78 -24.96
C VAL A 6 -14.25 2.16 -26.43
N LEU A 7 -13.48 1.48 -27.27
CA LEU A 7 -13.49 1.71 -28.72
C LEU A 7 -14.68 1.06 -29.44
N GLY A 8 -15.31 0.06 -28.85
CA GLY A 8 -16.41 -0.69 -29.44
C GLY A 8 -17.76 0.06 -29.46
N LEU A 9 -17.98 1.06 -28.62
CA LEU A 9 -19.26 1.75 -28.48
C LEU A 9 -19.42 2.99 -29.38
N MET A 10 -18.37 3.53 -29.99
CA MET A 10 -18.46 4.65 -30.94
C MET A 10 -18.75 4.23 -32.39
N LEU A 11 -18.55 2.97 -32.74
CA LEU A 11 -18.78 2.46 -34.10
C LEU A 11 -20.19 1.93 -34.37
N THR A 12 -21.01 1.70 -33.32
CA THR A 12 -22.38 1.18 -33.51
C THR A 12 -23.44 2.23 -33.84
N MET A 13 -23.14 3.53 -33.77
CA MET A 13 -24.09 4.60 -34.12
C MET A 13 -23.98 5.13 -35.55
N LEU A 14 -23.01 4.67 -36.34
CA LEU A 14 -22.84 5.12 -37.76
C LEU A 14 -23.34 4.13 -38.79
N CYS A 15 -23.88 2.99 -38.45
CA CYS A 15 -24.37 1.95 -39.36
C CYS A 15 -25.88 2.01 -39.69
N ALA A 16 -26.59 3.10 -39.35
CA ALA A 16 -28.05 3.17 -39.57
C ALA A 16 -28.54 4.11 -40.70
N ILE A 17 -27.65 4.65 -41.52
CA ILE A 17 -28.10 5.44 -42.69
C ILE A 17 -27.18 5.09 -43.85
N THR A 18 -27.54 4.13 -44.69
CA THR A 18 -27.36 4.07 -46.13
C THR A 18 -27.87 2.73 -46.67
N SER A 19 -29.16 2.57 -46.75
CA SER A 19 -29.74 1.74 -47.80
C SER A 19 -30.35 2.69 -48.83
N ASP A 20 -30.11 2.40 -50.07
CA ASP A 20 -30.58 3.02 -51.27
C ASP A 20 -29.61 4.02 -51.93
N TYR A 21 -28.85 3.48 -52.88
CA TYR A 21 -28.73 3.99 -54.25
C TYR A 21 -28.01 2.91 -55.09
N ALA A 22 -28.79 2.04 -55.68
CA ALA A 22 -28.38 1.29 -56.88
C ALA A 22 -28.86 2.06 -58.04
N SER A 23 -28.00 2.49 -58.94
CA SER A 23 -28.10 2.26 -60.38
C SER A 23 -27.35 3.29 -61.24
N TYR A 24 -26.78 2.73 -62.31
CA TYR A 24 -26.28 3.29 -63.51
C TYR A 24 -24.87 3.87 -63.59
N GLY A 25 -24.06 3.05 -64.22
CA GLY A 25 -22.78 3.34 -64.86
C GLY A 25 -22.16 2.03 -65.35
N ALA A 26 -22.54 1.65 -66.62
CA ALA A 26 -21.84 0.54 -67.27
C ALA A 26 -20.40 1.00 -67.57
N SER A 27 -19.45 0.73 -66.72
CA SER A 27 -18.03 0.84 -67.00
C SER A 27 -17.58 -0.38 -67.79
N ARG A 28 -16.77 -0.17 -68.84
CA ARG A 28 -16.04 -1.23 -69.49
C ARG A 28 -15.11 -1.90 -68.53
N PHE A 29 -15.38 -3.13 -68.11
CA PHE A 29 -14.49 -3.93 -67.33
C PHE A 29 -13.31 -4.33 -68.20
N SER A 30 -12.13 -3.77 -68.02
CA SER A 30 -10.86 -4.33 -68.44
C SER A 30 -10.63 -5.63 -67.70
N ASN A 31 -10.15 -6.66 -68.42
CA ASN A 31 -9.72 -7.89 -67.77
C ASN A 31 -8.38 -7.64 -67.09
N CYS A 32 -8.14 -8.33 -65.93
CA CYS A 32 -6.89 -8.34 -65.23
C CYS A 32 -5.70 -8.62 -66.18
N SER A 33 -4.57 -7.93 -66.01
CA SER A 33 -3.34 -8.18 -66.72
C SER A 33 -2.86 -9.64 -66.45
N GLU A 34 -2.43 -10.35 -67.50
CA GLU A 34 -2.03 -11.78 -67.40
C GLU A 34 -0.84 -11.95 -66.45
N ASN A 35 0.12 -11.02 -66.48
CA ASN A 35 1.27 -11.02 -65.59
C ASN A 35 0.86 -10.76 -64.11
N ASP A 36 -0.10 -9.88 -63.87
CA ASP A 36 -0.57 -9.57 -62.51
C ASP A 36 -1.42 -10.71 -61.92
N LEU A 37 -2.20 -11.39 -62.81
CA LEU A 37 -2.94 -12.60 -62.43
C LEU A 37 -2.00 -13.72 -61.96
N ASP A 38 -0.93 -13.99 -62.72
CA ASP A 38 0.06 -15.03 -62.38
C ASP A 38 0.79 -14.67 -61.08
N ALA A 39 1.17 -13.38 -60.90
CA ALA A 39 1.81 -12.90 -59.65
C ALA A 39 0.89 -13.03 -58.44
N LEU A 40 -0.40 -12.74 -58.56
CA LEU A 40 -1.38 -12.91 -57.49
C LEU A 40 -1.68 -14.37 -57.17
N ILE A 41 -1.64 -15.26 -58.18
CA ILE A 41 -1.78 -16.70 -57.98
C ILE A 41 -0.55 -17.26 -57.21
N ASP A 42 0.67 -16.84 -57.61
CA ASP A 42 1.89 -17.21 -56.93
C ASP A 42 1.90 -16.65 -55.49
N PHE A 43 1.48 -15.41 -55.29
CA PHE A 43 1.31 -14.82 -53.95
C PHE A 43 0.32 -15.63 -53.10
N LYS A 44 -0.87 -15.95 -53.65
CA LYS A 44 -1.87 -16.80 -52.97
C LYS A 44 -1.32 -18.18 -52.60
N ASN A 45 -0.57 -18.81 -53.49
CA ASN A 45 0.01 -20.15 -53.30
C ASN A 45 1.14 -20.16 -52.24
N GLY A 46 1.78 -19.01 -52.01
CA GLY A 46 2.77 -18.78 -50.95
C GLY A 46 2.18 -18.48 -49.56
N LEU A 47 0.86 -18.30 -49.48
CA LEU A 47 0.16 -17.97 -48.22
C LEU A 47 -0.63 -19.17 -47.68
N GLU A 48 -0.57 -19.41 -46.38
CA GLU A 48 -1.51 -20.27 -45.68
C GLU A 48 -2.76 -19.44 -45.36
N ASP A 49 -3.94 -19.82 -45.85
CA ASP A 49 -5.21 -19.14 -45.67
C ASP A 49 -6.20 -19.97 -44.82
N PRO A 50 -5.94 -20.15 -43.47
CA PRO A 50 -6.77 -20.99 -42.61
C PRO A 50 -8.19 -20.50 -42.44
N GLU A 51 -8.44 -19.20 -42.64
CA GLU A 51 -9.74 -18.57 -42.53
C GLU A 51 -10.47 -18.43 -43.86
N SER A 52 -9.88 -18.94 -44.97
CA SER A 52 -10.44 -18.90 -46.33
C SER A 52 -10.77 -17.48 -46.81
N ARG A 53 -9.98 -16.49 -46.41
CA ARG A 53 -10.15 -15.07 -46.83
C ARG A 53 -9.93 -14.88 -48.33
N LEU A 54 -9.00 -15.65 -48.89
CA LEU A 54 -8.72 -15.65 -50.34
C LEU A 54 -9.67 -16.57 -51.15
N ALA A 55 -10.78 -17.01 -50.56
CA ALA A 55 -11.74 -17.89 -51.20
C ALA A 55 -12.39 -17.28 -52.46
N SER A 56 -12.47 -15.95 -52.56
CA SER A 56 -12.93 -15.19 -53.70
C SER A 56 -11.92 -15.12 -54.85
N TRP A 57 -10.63 -15.40 -54.57
CA TRP A 57 -9.53 -15.33 -55.54
C TRP A 57 -9.57 -16.53 -56.48
N LYS A 58 -10.54 -16.58 -57.34
CA LYS A 58 -10.80 -17.65 -58.32
C LYS A 58 -11.24 -17.07 -59.66
N GLY A 59 -10.84 -17.71 -60.76
CA GLY A 59 -11.15 -17.29 -62.12
C GLY A 59 -10.05 -16.47 -62.78
N SER A 60 -10.23 -16.09 -64.03
CA SER A 60 -9.25 -15.44 -64.86
C SER A 60 -9.26 -13.91 -64.81
N ASN A 61 -10.12 -13.30 -64.00
CA ASN A 61 -10.18 -11.84 -63.87
C ASN A 61 -9.95 -11.47 -62.41
N CYS A 62 -8.72 -11.13 -62.03
CA CYS A 62 -8.32 -10.78 -60.68
C CYS A 62 -8.94 -9.43 -60.19
N CYS A 63 -9.37 -8.57 -61.10
CA CYS A 63 -10.04 -7.32 -60.78
C CYS A 63 -11.42 -7.52 -60.12
N GLN A 64 -11.96 -8.74 -60.14
CA GLN A 64 -13.20 -9.13 -59.45
C GLN A 64 -12.94 -9.82 -58.08
N TRP A 65 -11.69 -10.01 -57.74
CA TRP A 65 -11.33 -10.65 -56.45
C TRP A 65 -11.49 -9.66 -55.30
N HIS A 66 -11.97 -10.15 -54.20
CA HIS A 66 -12.13 -9.32 -52.99
C HIS A 66 -10.79 -8.74 -52.57
N GLY A 67 -10.74 -7.43 -52.33
CA GLY A 67 -9.53 -6.71 -51.90
C GLY A 67 -8.61 -6.31 -53.08
N ILE A 68 -8.94 -6.59 -54.34
CA ILE A 68 -8.16 -6.18 -55.50
C ILE A 68 -8.87 -5.03 -56.21
N SER A 69 -8.13 -3.97 -56.52
CA SER A 69 -8.58 -2.87 -57.37
C SER A 69 -7.63 -2.74 -58.54
N CYS A 70 -8.21 -2.60 -59.74
CA CYS A 70 -7.46 -2.45 -60.97
C CYS A 70 -7.72 -1.08 -61.59
N ASP A 71 -6.80 -0.62 -62.44
CA ASP A 71 -6.95 0.52 -63.31
C ASP A 71 -7.99 0.23 -64.39
N ASP A 72 -8.94 1.11 -64.62
CA ASP A 72 -10.06 0.90 -65.52
C ASP A 72 -9.67 0.81 -67.02
N ASP A 73 -8.54 1.42 -67.42
CA ASP A 73 -8.07 1.47 -68.80
C ASP A 73 -7.14 0.34 -69.18
N THR A 74 -6.25 -0.05 -68.22
CA THR A 74 -5.18 -1.01 -68.48
C THR A 74 -5.42 -2.39 -67.90
N GLY A 75 -6.31 -2.53 -66.92
CA GLY A 75 -6.51 -3.78 -66.17
C GLY A 75 -5.37 -4.17 -65.21
N ALA A 76 -4.41 -3.30 -65.00
CA ALA A 76 -3.30 -3.53 -64.09
C ALA A 76 -3.74 -3.30 -62.62
N ILE A 77 -3.16 -4.05 -61.70
CA ILE A 77 -3.49 -3.93 -60.27
C ILE A 77 -2.89 -2.65 -59.70
N VAL A 78 -3.72 -1.79 -59.12
CA VAL A 78 -3.31 -0.56 -58.44
C VAL A 78 -3.41 -0.65 -56.93
N ALA A 79 -4.28 -1.53 -56.40
CA ALA A 79 -4.38 -1.72 -54.94
C ALA A 79 -4.66 -3.18 -54.55
N ILE A 80 -4.02 -3.64 -53.49
CA ILE A 80 -4.31 -4.90 -52.80
C ILE A 80 -4.65 -4.56 -51.37
N ASN A 81 -5.90 -4.81 -50.93
CA ASN A 81 -6.37 -4.62 -49.58
C ASN A 81 -6.86 -5.96 -49.01
N LEU A 82 -6.02 -6.61 -48.18
CA LEU A 82 -6.34 -7.82 -47.45
C LEU A 82 -6.45 -7.56 -45.97
N GLY A 83 -6.41 -6.32 -45.50
CA GLY A 83 -6.63 -5.91 -44.13
C GLY A 83 -8.01 -6.33 -43.63
N ASN A 84 -8.16 -6.50 -42.33
CA ASN A 84 -9.41 -6.90 -41.72
C ASN A 84 -10.49 -5.82 -41.95
N PRO A 85 -11.75 -6.18 -42.34
CA PRO A 85 -12.76 -5.30 -42.99
C PRO A 85 -13.32 -4.14 -42.18
N TYR A 86 -12.65 -3.68 -41.12
CA TYR A 86 -13.09 -2.55 -40.28
C TYR A 86 -12.57 -1.17 -40.74
N HIS A 87 -11.76 -1.08 -41.83
CA HIS A 87 -11.31 0.19 -42.39
C HIS A 87 -11.52 0.23 -43.93
N VAL A 88 -12.47 1.03 -44.37
CA VAL A 88 -12.68 1.29 -45.80
C VAL A 88 -11.99 2.60 -46.16
N VAL A 89 -10.98 2.55 -47.03
CA VAL A 89 -10.35 3.72 -47.62
C VAL A 89 -10.74 3.79 -49.12
N ASN A 90 -11.34 4.92 -49.57
CA ASN A 90 -11.63 5.21 -50.93
C ASN A 90 -10.33 5.60 -51.65
N SER A 91 -9.97 4.90 -52.72
CA SER A 91 -8.85 5.28 -53.57
C SER A 91 -9.37 5.75 -54.93
N ASP A 92 -9.15 7.06 -55.22
CA ASP A 92 -9.25 7.61 -56.58
C ASP A 92 -7.82 7.75 -57.13
N SER A 93 -7.39 6.91 -58.06
CA SER A 93 -6.18 7.21 -58.84
C SER A 93 -6.07 6.34 -60.10
N SER A 94 -5.76 7.00 -61.19
CA SER A 94 -5.55 6.46 -62.53
C SER A 94 -4.04 6.30 -62.81
N GLY A 95 -3.57 5.06 -63.01
CA GLY A 95 -2.18 4.79 -63.42
C GLY A 95 -1.65 3.43 -63.02
N SER A 96 -1.19 2.67 -63.98
CA SER A 96 -0.76 1.28 -63.89
C SER A 96 0.49 1.06 -63.07
N LEU A 97 0.37 0.57 -61.81
CA LEU A 97 1.40 -0.04 -60.98
C LEU A 97 0.93 -0.02 -59.49
N LEU A 98 1.20 -1.09 -58.74
CA LEU A 98 0.72 -1.24 -57.37
C LEU A 98 1.14 -0.06 -56.50
N GLU A 99 0.17 0.77 -56.10
CA GLU A 99 0.36 1.97 -55.26
C GLU A 99 -0.05 1.74 -53.82
N TYR A 100 -0.94 0.77 -53.53
CA TYR A 100 -1.56 0.53 -52.27
C TYR A 100 -1.48 -0.96 -51.88
N LEU A 101 -0.85 -1.27 -50.74
CA LEU A 101 -0.78 -2.61 -50.18
C LEU A 101 -1.12 -2.58 -48.69
N ASP A 102 -2.24 -3.23 -48.35
CA ASP A 102 -2.63 -3.43 -46.94
C ASP A 102 -2.76 -4.91 -46.62
N LEU A 103 -1.91 -5.40 -45.74
CA LEU A 103 -1.90 -6.74 -45.23
C LEU A 103 -2.13 -6.79 -43.71
N SER A 104 -2.62 -5.70 -43.14
CA SER A 104 -2.77 -5.54 -41.68
C SER A 104 -3.77 -6.54 -41.07
N PHE A 105 -3.54 -6.86 -39.79
CA PHE A 105 -4.42 -7.74 -39.00
C PHE A 105 -4.63 -9.14 -39.60
N ASN A 106 -3.61 -9.67 -40.28
CA ASN A 106 -3.53 -11.05 -40.74
C ASN A 106 -2.64 -11.89 -39.83
N THR A 107 -2.53 -13.19 -40.09
CA THR A 107 -1.64 -14.09 -39.35
C THR A 107 -0.76 -14.84 -40.36
N PHE A 108 0.46 -14.33 -40.57
CA PHE A 108 1.42 -14.93 -41.49
C PHE A 108 2.39 -15.93 -40.78
N ASN A 109 1.95 -16.54 -39.69
CA ASN A 109 2.62 -17.63 -38.98
C ASN A 109 4.14 -17.41 -38.74
N ASP A 110 4.48 -16.24 -38.17
CA ASP A 110 5.85 -15.90 -37.77
C ASP A 110 6.90 -15.90 -38.87
N ILE A 111 6.52 -15.62 -40.13
CA ILE A 111 7.49 -15.47 -41.23
C ILE A 111 8.13 -14.07 -41.25
N PRO A 112 9.35 -13.89 -41.79
CA PRO A 112 9.92 -12.56 -41.96
C PRO A 112 9.20 -11.76 -43.05
N ILE A 113 9.27 -10.43 -42.93
CA ILE A 113 8.77 -9.52 -43.99
C ILE A 113 9.60 -9.78 -45.24
N PRO A 114 8.95 -10.07 -46.42
CA PRO A 114 9.65 -10.40 -47.62
C PRO A 114 10.48 -9.22 -48.20
N GLU A 115 11.77 -9.47 -48.51
CA GLU A 115 12.68 -8.42 -49.05
C GLU A 115 12.22 -7.85 -50.40
N PHE A 116 11.50 -8.62 -51.23
CA PHE A 116 11.02 -8.17 -52.51
C PHE A 116 10.02 -6.99 -52.45
N LEU A 117 9.37 -6.79 -51.28
CA LEU A 117 8.49 -5.63 -51.12
C LEU A 117 9.21 -4.30 -51.37
N GLY A 118 10.53 -4.25 -51.11
CA GLY A 118 11.36 -3.09 -51.41
C GLY A 118 11.61 -2.83 -52.89
N SER A 119 11.19 -3.72 -53.80
CA SER A 119 11.24 -3.52 -55.26
C SER A 119 9.97 -2.94 -55.88
N LEU A 120 8.92 -2.74 -55.05
CA LEU A 120 7.65 -2.16 -55.48
C LEU A 120 7.72 -0.61 -55.48
N GLU A 121 8.60 -0.03 -56.35
CA GLU A 121 8.99 1.40 -56.31
C GLU A 121 7.85 2.43 -56.41
N ASN A 122 6.67 2.01 -56.92
CA ASN A 122 5.50 2.89 -57.05
C ASN A 122 4.60 2.92 -55.81
N LEU A 123 4.88 2.06 -54.82
CA LEU A 123 4.05 1.95 -53.64
C LEU A 123 4.01 3.29 -52.87
N GLN A 124 2.80 3.75 -52.58
CA GLN A 124 2.52 4.97 -51.82
C GLN A 124 2.01 4.66 -50.42
N TYR A 125 1.35 3.49 -50.26
CA TYR A 125 0.77 3.03 -49.01
C TYR A 125 1.18 1.58 -48.75
N LEU A 126 1.82 1.33 -47.58
CA LEU A 126 2.19 0.01 -47.10
C LEU A 126 1.80 -0.14 -45.64
N ASN A 127 0.84 -1.04 -45.40
CA ASN A 127 0.40 -1.40 -44.06
C ASN A 127 0.61 -2.92 -43.80
N LEU A 128 1.52 -3.26 -42.91
CA LEU A 128 1.85 -4.61 -42.47
C LEU A 128 1.57 -4.82 -40.97
N SER A 129 0.82 -3.89 -40.34
CA SER A 129 0.64 -3.87 -38.89
C SER A 129 -0.17 -5.07 -38.39
N GLU A 130 0.25 -5.61 -37.24
CA GLU A 130 -0.43 -6.72 -36.56
C GLU A 130 -0.69 -7.93 -37.49
N ALA A 131 0.22 -8.18 -38.45
CA ALA A 131 0.08 -9.22 -39.46
C ALA A 131 0.83 -10.52 -39.13
N GLY A 132 1.42 -10.64 -37.93
CA GLY A 132 2.15 -11.85 -37.49
C GLY A 132 3.50 -12.04 -38.19
N PHE A 133 4.11 -10.99 -38.71
CA PHE A 133 5.48 -11.01 -39.18
C PHE A 133 6.48 -10.99 -38.06
N THR A 134 7.66 -11.64 -38.26
CA THR A 134 8.72 -11.68 -37.24
C THR A 134 10.11 -11.42 -37.86
N GLY A 135 11.14 -11.23 -37.01
CA GLY A 135 12.51 -11.01 -37.42
C GLY A 135 12.87 -9.58 -37.77
N VAL A 136 13.81 -9.36 -38.66
CA VAL A 136 14.35 -8.03 -38.98
C VAL A 136 13.54 -7.35 -40.09
N VAL A 137 13.20 -6.07 -39.90
CA VAL A 137 12.55 -5.24 -40.93
C VAL A 137 13.56 -5.05 -42.11
N PRO A 138 13.22 -5.45 -43.36
CA PRO A 138 14.15 -5.40 -44.47
C PRO A 138 14.58 -3.96 -44.80
N SER A 139 15.87 -3.71 -44.90
CA SER A 139 16.42 -2.43 -45.33
C SER A 139 16.11 -2.06 -46.75
N SER A 140 15.77 -3.05 -47.61
CA SER A 140 15.32 -2.85 -48.97
C SER A 140 14.06 -2.00 -49.12
N LEU A 141 13.21 -1.92 -48.05
CA LEU A 141 12.06 -1.03 -48.00
C LEU A 141 12.44 0.45 -48.15
N GLY A 142 13.69 0.82 -47.91
CA GLY A 142 14.21 2.17 -48.17
C GLY A 142 14.20 2.61 -49.63
N ASN A 143 14.04 1.67 -50.57
CA ASN A 143 13.96 1.98 -52.02
C ASN A 143 12.59 2.52 -52.44
N LEU A 144 11.58 2.50 -51.54
CA LEU A 144 10.21 2.93 -51.84
C LEU A 144 10.08 4.47 -51.75
N HIS A 145 10.75 5.18 -52.64
CA HIS A 145 10.85 6.68 -52.59
C HIS A 145 9.51 7.40 -52.67
N ARG A 146 8.45 6.76 -53.20
CA ARG A 146 7.11 7.33 -53.29
C ARG A 146 6.21 7.04 -52.09
N LEU A 147 6.67 6.21 -51.15
CA LEU A 147 5.90 5.80 -50.00
C LEU A 147 5.53 7.00 -49.11
N GLN A 148 4.24 7.16 -48.87
CA GLN A 148 3.68 8.22 -48.01
C GLN A 148 3.19 7.70 -46.69
N TYR A 149 2.69 6.45 -46.66
CA TYR A 149 2.19 5.78 -45.46
C TYR A 149 2.94 4.45 -45.25
N PHE A 150 3.53 4.30 -44.11
CA PHE A 150 4.23 3.07 -43.71
C PHE A 150 3.89 2.69 -42.28
N ASP A 151 3.25 1.54 -42.10
CA ASP A 151 2.95 0.97 -40.78
C ASP A 151 3.40 -0.50 -40.73
N VAL A 152 4.29 -0.78 -39.81
CA VAL A 152 4.84 -2.10 -39.52
C VAL A 152 4.74 -2.44 -38.03
N SER A 153 3.78 -1.80 -37.36
CA SER A 153 3.52 -2.07 -35.94
C SER A 153 3.20 -3.55 -35.73
N ALA A 154 3.79 -4.15 -34.70
CA ALA A 154 3.80 -5.60 -34.50
C ALA A 154 3.33 -6.00 -33.10
N GLU A 155 3.19 -7.30 -32.86
CA GLU A 155 3.19 -7.85 -31.50
C GLU A 155 4.50 -7.51 -30.79
N LEU A 156 4.48 -7.49 -29.44
CA LEU A 156 5.60 -7.01 -28.66
C LEU A 156 6.94 -7.66 -29.05
N PHE A 157 7.83 -6.86 -29.70
CA PHE A 157 9.18 -7.26 -30.14
C PHE A 157 9.26 -8.48 -31.07
N ALA A 158 8.18 -8.77 -31.80
CA ALA A 158 8.21 -9.78 -32.86
C ALA A 158 9.08 -9.33 -34.04
N LEU A 159 9.10 -8.03 -34.33
CA LEU A 159 9.96 -7.41 -35.32
C LEU A 159 11.08 -6.59 -34.67
N SER A 160 12.22 -6.45 -35.34
CA SER A 160 13.36 -5.65 -34.90
C SER A 160 14.00 -4.89 -36.07
N ALA A 161 14.77 -3.83 -35.77
CA ALA A 161 15.65 -3.20 -36.74
C ALA A 161 16.95 -2.73 -36.04
N ASP A 162 18.10 -3.14 -36.62
CA ASP A 162 19.43 -2.82 -36.09
C ASP A 162 19.87 -1.38 -36.46
N SER A 163 19.36 -0.82 -37.57
CA SER A 163 19.55 0.56 -38.04
C SER A 163 18.27 1.06 -38.70
N LEU A 164 18.09 2.38 -38.66
CA LEU A 164 17.02 3.12 -39.36
C LEU A 164 17.54 3.93 -40.57
N ASP A 165 18.81 3.77 -40.97
CA ASP A 165 19.41 4.52 -42.08
C ASP A 165 18.64 4.39 -43.40
N TRP A 166 18.01 3.24 -43.62
CA TRP A 166 17.20 2.96 -44.82
C TRP A 166 15.96 3.88 -44.91
N LEU A 167 15.43 4.40 -43.79
CA LEU A 167 14.33 5.37 -43.78
C LEU A 167 14.71 6.65 -44.56
N THR A 168 15.98 7.01 -44.66
CA THR A 168 16.42 8.20 -45.38
C THR A 168 16.06 8.18 -46.87
N GLY A 169 15.81 6.97 -47.42
CA GLY A 169 15.30 6.78 -48.77
C GLY A 169 13.82 7.14 -48.94
N LEU A 170 13.02 7.15 -47.88
CA LEU A 170 11.60 7.36 -47.91
C LEU A 170 11.22 8.86 -47.91
N VAL A 171 11.74 9.64 -48.83
CA VAL A 171 11.64 11.12 -48.82
C VAL A 171 10.20 11.67 -48.93
N SER A 172 9.24 10.84 -49.43
CA SER A 172 7.83 11.21 -49.53
C SER A 172 7.00 10.86 -48.28
N LEU A 173 7.60 10.24 -47.26
CA LEU A 173 6.88 9.67 -46.11
C LEU A 173 6.21 10.76 -45.29
N LYS A 174 4.89 10.55 -45.04
CA LYS A 174 4.04 11.40 -44.19
C LYS A 174 3.66 10.73 -42.90
N HIS A 175 3.40 9.43 -42.93
CA HIS A 175 3.04 8.61 -41.79
C HIS A 175 4.05 7.47 -41.60
N LEU A 176 4.64 7.38 -40.40
CA LEU A 176 5.53 6.30 -39.98
C LEU A 176 5.03 5.70 -38.68
N ALA A 177 4.69 4.41 -38.68
CA ALA A 177 4.33 3.66 -37.50
C ALA A 177 5.16 2.38 -37.41
N MET A 178 5.88 2.22 -36.29
CA MET A 178 6.70 1.05 -35.96
C MET A 178 6.47 0.67 -34.48
N ASN A 179 5.26 0.77 -33.96
CA ASN A 179 4.96 0.48 -32.58
C ASN A 179 5.31 -0.96 -32.23
N ARG A 180 5.96 -1.18 -31.06
CA ARG A 180 6.40 -2.45 -30.51
C ARG A 180 7.45 -3.19 -31.35
N VAL A 181 8.07 -2.54 -32.34
CA VAL A 181 9.26 -3.04 -33.03
C VAL A 181 10.48 -2.80 -32.15
N ASP A 182 11.34 -3.81 -31.96
CA ASP A 182 12.56 -3.64 -31.17
C ASP A 182 13.59 -2.78 -31.91
N LEU A 183 13.76 -1.55 -31.45
CA LEU A 183 14.74 -0.56 -31.94
C LEU A 183 15.84 -0.31 -30.91
N SER A 184 16.00 -1.17 -29.92
CA SER A 184 16.96 -0.97 -28.81
C SER A 184 18.41 -0.86 -29.29
N LEU A 185 18.75 -1.50 -30.40
CA LEU A 185 20.09 -1.46 -31.01
C LEU A 185 20.37 -0.17 -31.81
N VAL A 186 19.35 0.58 -32.18
CA VAL A 186 19.52 1.84 -32.95
C VAL A 186 20.17 2.96 -32.13
N GLY A 187 20.14 2.83 -30.80
CA GLY A 187 20.77 3.77 -29.87
C GLY A 187 20.15 5.18 -29.95
N SER A 188 21.01 6.21 -29.92
CA SER A 188 20.59 7.63 -29.96
C SER A 188 20.53 8.26 -31.36
N GLU A 189 20.88 7.50 -32.41
CA GLU A 189 21.04 8.06 -33.77
C GLU A 189 19.73 8.23 -34.51
N TRP A 190 18.65 7.55 -34.08
CA TRP A 190 17.34 7.60 -34.69
C TRP A 190 16.78 9.01 -34.94
N LEU A 191 17.09 9.97 -34.04
CA LEU A 191 16.69 11.38 -34.19
C LEU A 191 17.37 12.07 -35.38
N GLY A 192 18.64 11.70 -35.63
CA GLY A 192 19.40 12.18 -36.78
C GLY A 192 18.79 11.73 -38.12
N ILE A 193 18.27 10.50 -38.16
CA ILE A 193 17.63 9.90 -39.34
C ILE A 193 16.30 10.58 -39.65
N LEU A 194 15.46 10.83 -38.63
CA LEU A 194 14.18 11.49 -38.81
C LEU A 194 14.29 12.91 -39.38
N LYS A 195 15.40 13.61 -39.20
CA LYS A 195 15.64 14.93 -39.83
C LYS A 195 15.66 14.89 -41.36
N ASN A 196 15.89 13.72 -41.95
CA ASN A 196 15.92 13.52 -43.39
C ASN A 196 14.53 13.20 -43.97
N LEU A 197 13.47 13.21 -43.17
CA LEU A 197 12.08 13.00 -43.55
C LEU A 197 11.28 14.31 -43.51
N PRO A 198 11.41 15.23 -44.52
CA PRO A 198 10.88 16.57 -44.44
C PRO A 198 9.36 16.65 -44.48
N ASN A 199 8.71 15.61 -45.02
CA ASN A 199 7.25 15.55 -45.20
C ASN A 199 6.54 14.83 -44.07
N LEU A 200 7.26 14.33 -43.04
CA LEU A 200 6.68 13.52 -41.98
C LEU A 200 5.73 14.36 -41.11
N THR A 201 4.47 13.93 -41.07
CA THR A 201 3.40 14.55 -40.27
C THR A 201 2.98 13.69 -39.11
N GLU A 202 3.15 12.38 -39.18
CA GLU A 202 2.74 11.44 -38.14
C GLU A 202 3.83 10.44 -37.85
N LEU A 203 4.23 10.36 -36.59
CA LEU A 203 5.29 9.48 -36.08
C LEU A 203 4.78 8.70 -34.87
N HIS A 204 4.79 7.36 -34.99
CA HIS A 204 4.40 6.42 -33.96
C HIS A 204 5.53 5.40 -33.69
N LEU A 205 6.25 5.58 -32.59
CA LEU A 205 7.34 4.72 -32.15
C LEU A 205 7.15 4.31 -30.66
N SER A 206 5.94 3.92 -30.31
CA SER A 206 5.59 3.51 -28.95
C SER A 206 6.13 2.11 -28.63
N VAL A 207 6.69 1.90 -27.42
CA VAL A 207 7.18 0.59 -26.95
C VAL A 207 8.30 0.03 -27.85
N CYS A 208 9.24 0.86 -28.30
CA CYS A 208 10.28 0.45 -29.23
C CYS A 208 11.65 0.17 -28.58
N GLY A 209 11.78 0.35 -27.26
CA GLY A 209 13.05 0.21 -26.56
C GLY A 209 14.08 1.31 -26.91
N LEU A 210 13.63 2.44 -27.47
CA LEU A 210 14.49 3.56 -27.83
C LEU A 210 15.14 4.19 -26.58
N THR A 211 16.39 4.58 -26.73
CA THR A 211 17.20 5.18 -25.67
C THR A 211 17.89 6.47 -26.13
N GLY A 212 18.51 7.19 -25.21
CA GLY A 212 19.35 8.35 -25.48
C GLY A 212 18.62 9.69 -25.39
N SER A 213 19.37 10.79 -25.52
CA SER A 213 18.85 12.13 -25.30
C SER A 213 18.05 12.66 -26.49
N ILE A 214 16.82 13.13 -26.20
CA ILE A 214 15.94 13.76 -27.20
C ILE A 214 15.97 15.30 -27.19
N THR A 215 16.94 15.89 -26.47
CA THR A 215 17.05 17.35 -26.33
C THR A 215 17.74 18.05 -27.50
N SER A 216 18.51 17.33 -28.30
CA SER A 216 19.45 17.89 -29.29
C SER A 216 18.88 18.12 -30.69
N ILE A 217 17.56 18.04 -30.88
CA ILE A 217 16.95 18.40 -32.16
C ILE A 217 17.00 19.92 -32.30
N THR A 218 17.83 20.41 -33.24
CA THR A 218 17.62 21.75 -33.77
C THR A 218 16.40 21.72 -34.67
N PRO A 219 15.40 22.61 -34.51
CA PRO A 219 14.09 22.53 -35.14
C PRO A 219 14.08 22.76 -36.66
N VAL A 220 15.23 22.74 -37.32
CA VAL A 220 15.37 23.20 -38.69
C VAL A 220 14.70 22.31 -39.75
N ASN A 221 14.43 21.04 -39.45
CA ASN A 221 13.93 20.10 -40.50
C ASN A 221 12.66 19.30 -40.12
N LEU A 222 12.19 19.30 -38.88
CA LEU A 222 10.87 18.78 -38.51
C LEU A 222 9.85 19.92 -38.53
N THR A 223 9.47 20.33 -39.72
CA THR A 223 8.67 21.56 -39.90
C THR A 223 7.17 21.39 -39.70
N SER A 224 6.65 20.16 -39.70
CA SER A 224 5.21 19.95 -39.74
C SER A 224 4.64 18.69 -39.02
N PRO A 225 5.25 18.14 -37.98
CA PRO A 225 4.61 17.01 -37.31
C PRO A 225 3.29 17.45 -36.67
N ALA A 226 2.25 16.68 -36.91
CA ALA A 226 0.97 16.84 -36.25
C ALA A 226 0.77 15.79 -35.15
N VAL A 227 1.30 14.59 -35.33
CA VAL A 227 1.22 13.49 -34.40
C VAL A 227 2.61 13.02 -34.00
N LEU A 228 2.85 12.92 -32.69
CA LEU A 228 4.09 12.41 -32.13
C LEU A 228 3.77 11.47 -30.96
N ASP A 229 3.94 10.18 -31.20
CA ASP A 229 3.83 9.14 -30.18
C ASP A 229 5.20 8.46 -30.00
N LEU A 230 5.83 8.70 -28.89
CA LEU A 230 7.10 8.10 -28.46
C LEU A 230 6.95 7.41 -27.11
N SER A 231 5.73 7.12 -26.68
CA SER A 231 5.42 6.57 -25.37
C SER A 231 6.11 5.23 -25.08
N LEU A 232 6.32 4.92 -23.80
CA LEU A 232 6.87 3.65 -23.33
C LEU A 232 8.27 3.34 -23.92
N ASN A 233 9.16 4.35 -23.93
CA ASN A 233 10.57 4.23 -24.29
C ASN A 233 11.47 4.67 -23.12
N HIS A 234 12.78 4.42 -23.21
CA HIS A 234 13.71 4.66 -22.10
C HIS A 234 14.75 5.74 -22.42
N PHE A 235 14.28 6.96 -22.70
CA PHE A 235 15.19 8.05 -23.10
C PHE A 235 16.13 8.52 -21.99
N ASN A 236 15.72 8.45 -20.73
CA ASN A 236 16.46 8.97 -19.58
C ASN A 236 17.08 10.36 -19.87
N SER A 237 16.24 11.27 -20.35
CA SER A 237 16.63 12.56 -20.96
C SER A 237 15.92 13.73 -20.30
N LEU A 238 16.54 14.91 -20.37
CA LEU A 238 15.82 16.16 -20.12
C LEU A 238 14.64 16.29 -21.09
N PHE A 239 13.58 16.96 -20.61
CA PHE A 239 12.41 17.23 -21.44
C PHE A 239 12.76 18.03 -22.71
N PRO A 240 12.26 17.64 -23.91
CA PRO A 240 12.57 18.28 -25.18
C PRO A 240 11.79 19.60 -25.35
N ASN A 241 12.40 20.71 -24.95
CA ASN A 241 11.76 22.04 -24.98
C ASN A 241 11.39 22.55 -26.38
N TRP A 242 11.96 21.95 -27.43
CA TRP A 242 11.65 22.33 -28.81
C TRP A 242 10.21 22.02 -29.22
N LEU A 243 9.52 21.08 -28.55
CA LEU A 243 8.14 20.69 -28.87
C LEU A 243 7.16 21.86 -28.80
N VAL A 244 7.31 22.79 -27.87
CA VAL A 244 6.41 23.95 -27.75
C VAL A 244 6.53 24.97 -28.88
N ASN A 245 7.51 24.81 -29.78
CA ASN A 245 7.71 25.67 -30.94
C ASN A 245 7.05 25.10 -32.22
N ILE A 246 6.48 23.89 -32.17
CA ILE A 246 5.86 23.24 -33.32
C ILE A 246 4.36 23.51 -33.29
N SER A 247 3.91 24.49 -34.02
CA SER A 247 2.49 24.94 -34.05
C SER A 247 1.51 23.98 -34.73
N THR A 248 2.02 23.00 -35.49
CA THR A 248 1.24 21.98 -36.17
C THR A 248 0.80 20.84 -35.27
N LEU A 249 1.40 20.66 -34.07
CA LEU A 249 1.09 19.55 -33.17
C LEU A 249 -0.38 19.52 -32.77
N VAL A 250 -0.96 18.34 -32.96
CA VAL A 250 -2.32 17.95 -32.58
C VAL A 250 -2.29 16.90 -31.47
N TYR A 251 -1.39 15.94 -31.60
CA TYR A 251 -1.25 14.80 -30.70
C TYR A 251 0.20 14.65 -30.24
N VAL A 252 0.43 14.59 -28.93
CA VAL A 252 1.74 14.35 -28.32
C VAL A 252 1.59 13.34 -27.20
N ASP A 253 2.23 12.17 -27.32
CA ASP A 253 2.36 11.19 -26.25
C ASP A 253 3.83 10.89 -25.97
N LEU A 254 4.27 11.24 -24.78
CA LEU A 254 5.59 10.97 -24.22
C LEU A 254 5.46 10.27 -22.85
N SER A 255 4.40 9.50 -22.64
CA SER A 255 4.17 8.78 -21.39
C SER A 255 5.19 7.67 -21.19
N ASP A 256 5.58 7.44 -19.93
CA ASP A 256 6.52 6.38 -19.52
C ASP A 256 7.83 6.39 -20.33
N CYS A 257 8.45 7.58 -20.44
CA CYS A 257 9.66 7.81 -21.24
C CYS A 257 10.93 8.08 -20.42
N ASP A 258 10.88 7.95 -19.08
CA ASP A 258 11.96 8.27 -18.16
C ASP A 258 12.49 9.72 -18.31
N LEU A 259 11.62 10.65 -18.73
CA LEU A 259 11.96 12.06 -18.89
C LEU A 259 12.07 12.75 -17.54
N TYR A 260 13.00 13.72 -17.45
CA TYR A 260 13.20 14.53 -16.26
C TYR A 260 13.36 16.00 -16.56
N GLY A 261 13.34 16.83 -15.50
CA GLY A 261 13.48 18.28 -15.64
C GLY A 261 12.16 19.01 -15.55
N ARG A 262 12.06 20.14 -16.24
CA ARG A 262 10.90 21.03 -16.16
C ARG A 262 10.03 20.93 -17.40
N ILE A 263 8.71 20.79 -17.19
CA ILE A 263 7.73 20.87 -18.29
C ILE A 263 7.65 22.32 -18.75
N PRO A 264 7.84 22.63 -20.05
CA PRO A 264 7.74 23.99 -20.57
C PRO A 264 6.29 24.51 -20.54
N ILE A 265 6.12 25.79 -20.30
CA ILE A 265 4.79 26.44 -20.20
C ILE A 265 4.13 26.72 -21.54
N GLY A 266 4.86 26.56 -22.66
CA GLY A 266 4.37 26.93 -24.01
C GLY A 266 3.31 26.02 -24.62
N PHE A 267 3.05 24.82 -24.07
CA PHE A 267 2.02 23.91 -24.61
C PHE A 267 0.63 24.53 -24.64
N GLY A 268 0.28 25.34 -23.65
CA GLY A 268 -1.01 26.02 -23.61
C GLY A 268 -1.27 27.04 -24.71
N GLU A 269 -0.24 27.43 -25.46
CA GLU A 269 -0.32 28.38 -26.57
C GLU A 269 -0.34 27.70 -27.94
N LEU A 270 -0.14 26.35 -27.99
CA LEU A 270 -0.20 25.62 -29.26
C LEU A 270 -1.62 25.63 -29.82
N PRO A 271 -1.83 26.12 -31.06
CA PRO A 271 -3.17 26.42 -31.57
C PRO A 271 -4.01 25.19 -31.95
N ASN A 272 -3.34 24.05 -32.16
CA ASN A 272 -3.96 22.85 -32.69
C ASN A 272 -3.94 21.67 -31.72
N LEU A 273 -3.23 21.77 -30.60
CA LEU A 273 -3.03 20.67 -29.66
C LEU A 273 -4.37 20.19 -29.06
N GLN A 274 -4.65 18.91 -29.27
CA GLN A 274 -5.87 18.23 -28.79
C GLN A 274 -5.54 17.15 -27.75
N TYR A 275 -4.41 16.47 -27.90
CA TYR A 275 -3.98 15.40 -27.01
C TYR A 275 -2.57 15.67 -26.50
N LEU A 276 -2.41 15.65 -25.18
CA LEU A 276 -1.09 15.74 -24.54
C LEU A 276 -1.03 14.76 -23.36
N SER A 277 -0.19 13.73 -23.48
CA SER A 277 0.13 12.81 -22.41
C SER A 277 1.64 12.85 -22.09
N LEU A 278 1.95 13.12 -20.83
CA LEU A 278 3.31 13.07 -20.27
C LEU A 278 3.34 12.13 -19.07
N ALA A 279 2.35 11.25 -18.91
CA ALA A 279 2.17 10.40 -17.75
C ALA A 279 3.39 9.49 -17.49
N GLY A 280 3.59 9.06 -16.24
CA GLY A 280 4.63 8.08 -15.89
C GLY A 280 6.08 8.59 -15.89
N ASN A 281 6.31 9.89 -16.18
CA ASN A 281 7.64 10.47 -16.12
C ASN A 281 7.94 11.01 -14.71
N ASN A 282 8.23 10.12 -13.78
CA ASN A 282 8.33 10.38 -12.33
C ASN A 282 9.28 11.51 -11.93
N ASN A 283 10.12 12.01 -12.82
CA ASN A 283 11.09 13.08 -12.56
C ASN A 283 10.80 14.39 -13.33
N LEU A 284 9.69 14.45 -14.09
CA LEU A 284 9.21 15.71 -14.67
C LEU A 284 8.53 16.56 -13.59
N SER A 285 8.82 17.86 -13.62
CA SER A 285 8.29 18.81 -12.63
C SER A 285 7.63 20.01 -13.30
N GLY A 286 6.64 20.60 -12.63
CA GLY A 286 6.00 21.81 -13.10
C GLY A 286 5.04 22.40 -12.10
N SER A 287 4.88 23.71 -12.13
CA SER A 287 3.88 24.41 -11.32
C SER A 287 2.54 24.45 -12.06
N CYS A 288 1.49 23.85 -11.47
CA CYS A 288 0.14 23.86 -12.03
C CYS A 288 -0.35 25.28 -12.35
N SER A 289 -0.05 26.24 -11.47
CA SER A 289 -0.43 27.65 -11.67
C SER A 289 0.26 28.32 -12.85
N GLN A 290 1.38 27.79 -13.34
CA GLN A 290 2.08 28.28 -14.52
C GLN A 290 1.66 27.53 -15.79
N LEU A 291 1.63 26.20 -15.74
CA LEU A 291 1.31 25.32 -16.86
C LEU A 291 -0.11 25.56 -17.40
N PHE A 292 -1.09 25.74 -16.50
CA PHE A 292 -2.50 25.89 -16.89
C PHE A 292 -2.93 27.37 -17.07
N ARG A 293 -2.00 28.30 -17.21
CA ARG A 293 -2.31 29.72 -17.58
C ARG A 293 -2.66 29.90 -19.04
N GLY A 294 -2.17 29.04 -19.92
CA GLY A 294 -2.33 29.14 -21.37
C GLY A 294 -3.77 29.11 -21.86
N SER A 295 -3.95 29.36 -23.13
CA SER A 295 -5.30 29.39 -23.74
C SER A 295 -5.90 28.01 -23.94
N TRP A 296 -5.08 26.96 -24.18
CA TRP A 296 -5.47 25.56 -24.35
C TRP A 296 -6.72 25.34 -25.22
N LYS A 297 -6.81 26.07 -26.37
CA LYS A 297 -8.04 26.29 -27.14
C LYS A 297 -8.74 25.01 -27.61
N LYS A 298 -7.98 23.97 -27.97
CA LYS A 298 -8.51 22.74 -28.57
C LYS A 298 -8.25 21.48 -27.77
N ILE A 299 -7.60 21.60 -26.62
CA ILE A 299 -7.20 20.45 -25.81
C ILE A 299 -8.43 19.63 -25.41
N GLN A 300 -8.37 18.33 -25.67
CA GLN A 300 -9.40 17.34 -25.31
C GLN A 300 -8.89 16.39 -24.25
N ILE A 301 -7.65 15.95 -24.36
CA ILE A 301 -7.05 15.02 -23.41
C ILE A 301 -5.76 15.63 -22.84
N LEU A 302 -5.72 15.74 -21.53
CA LEU A 302 -4.56 16.24 -20.80
C LEU A 302 -4.22 15.28 -19.67
N ASN A 303 -3.15 14.51 -19.86
CA ASN A 303 -2.69 13.50 -18.90
C ASN A 303 -1.26 13.79 -18.43
N PHE A 304 -1.12 14.19 -17.17
CA PHE A 304 0.15 14.42 -16.49
C PHE A 304 0.30 13.53 -15.25
N ALA A 305 -0.38 12.39 -15.21
CA ALA A 305 -0.34 11.45 -14.10
C ALA A 305 1.09 11.01 -13.78
N SER A 306 1.35 10.70 -12.51
CA SER A 306 2.65 10.17 -12.05
C SER A 306 3.86 11.03 -12.42
N ASN A 307 3.72 12.37 -12.25
CA ASN A 307 4.80 13.36 -12.42
C ASN A 307 5.02 14.15 -11.11
N LYS A 308 6.04 15.00 -11.04
CA LYS A 308 6.28 15.89 -9.89
C LYS A 308 5.59 17.27 -10.06
N LEU A 309 4.33 17.29 -10.49
CA LEU A 309 3.57 18.53 -10.51
C LEU A 309 3.33 19.02 -9.08
N HIS A 310 3.28 20.34 -8.92
CA HIS A 310 3.11 20.97 -7.61
C HIS A 310 2.34 22.28 -7.68
N GLY A 311 1.90 22.76 -6.50
CA GLY A 311 1.15 24.00 -6.37
C GLY A 311 -0.34 23.82 -6.67
N LYS A 312 -1.08 24.94 -6.67
CA LYS A 312 -2.54 24.96 -6.75
C LYS A 312 -3.04 24.94 -8.18
N LEU A 313 -4.20 24.32 -8.40
CA LEU A 313 -4.94 24.43 -9.64
C LEU A 313 -5.47 25.87 -9.80
N PRO A 314 -5.13 26.56 -10.90
CA PRO A 314 -5.65 27.92 -11.13
C PRO A 314 -7.07 27.88 -11.71
N SER A 315 -7.84 28.96 -11.52
CA SER A 315 -9.19 29.08 -12.11
C SER A 315 -9.18 29.06 -13.65
N SER A 316 -8.03 29.36 -14.28
CA SER A 316 -7.84 29.30 -15.73
C SER A 316 -7.97 27.89 -16.35
N VAL A 317 -7.96 26.82 -15.54
CA VAL A 317 -8.32 25.48 -16.02
C VAL A 317 -9.68 25.49 -16.75
N ALA A 318 -10.62 26.35 -16.32
CA ALA A 318 -11.90 26.56 -16.96
C ALA A 318 -11.85 27.06 -18.41
N ASN A 319 -10.69 27.56 -18.90
CA ASN A 319 -10.50 27.97 -20.28
C ASN A 319 -10.38 26.79 -21.26
N MET A 320 -10.13 25.60 -20.76
CA MET A 320 -10.00 24.33 -21.51
C MET A 320 -11.39 23.78 -21.90
N THR A 321 -12.23 24.56 -22.57
CA THR A 321 -13.65 24.25 -22.77
C THR A 321 -13.91 22.99 -23.59
N SER A 322 -12.94 22.50 -24.36
CA SER A 322 -13.03 21.26 -25.15
C SER A 322 -12.55 20.02 -24.39
N LEU A 323 -12.10 20.17 -23.13
CA LEU A 323 -11.49 19.11 -22.35
C LEU A 323 -12.49 17.99 -22.06
N THR A 324 -12.09 16.75 -22.37
CA THR A 324 -12.85 15.52 -22.10
C THR A 324 -12.20 14.69 -21.00
N ASN A 325 -10.87 14.66 -20.95
CA ASN A 325 -10.12 13.89 -19.97
C ASN A 325 -9.07 14.76 -19.30
N PHE A 326 -9.10 14.84 -17.97
CA PHE A 326 -8.14 15.58 -17.16
C PHE A 326 -7.60 14.70 -16.06
N ASP A 327 -6.33 14.28 -16.21
CA ASP A 327 -5.67 13.36 -15.30
C ASP A 327 -4.37 13.97 -14.75
N LEU A 328 -4.33 14.17 -13.43
CA LEU A 328 -3.16 14.59 -12.64
C LEU A 328 -2.90 13.60 -11.47
N PHE A 329 -3.19 12.32 -11.67
CA PHE A 329 -2.99 11.29 -10.65
C PHE A 329 -1.56 11.28 -10.10
N ASP A 330 -1.45 11.09 -8.79
CA ASP A 330 -0.24 10.83 -8.01
C ASP A 330 0.81 11.94 -8.04
N LYS A 331 0.71 12.93 -7.18
CA LYS A 331 1.70 13.65 -6.35
C LYS A 331 1.56 15.14 -6.19
N LYS A 332 1.61 15.82 -5.21
CA LYS A 332 1.96 17.19 -4.77
C LYS A 332 1.12 18.34 -5.34
N VAL A 333 0.06 18.09 -6.10
CA VAL A 333 -0.91 19.15 -6.39
C VAL A 333 -1.66 19.47 -5.10
N GLU A 334 -1.73 20.75 -4.74
CA GLU A 334 -2.24 21.20 -3.44
C GLU A 334 -3.34 22.25 -3.57
N GLY A 335 -3.93 22.61 -2.44
CA GLY A 335 -5.03 23.60 -2.39
C GLY A 335 -6.38 23.01 -2.74
N GLY A 336 -7.37 23.85 -2.98
CA GLY A 336 -8.74 23.44 -3.30
C GLY A 336 -8.98 23.24 -4.80
N ILE A 337 -10.03 22.51 -5.14
CA ILE A 337 -10.55 22.41 -6.50
C ILE A 337 -11.29 23.72 -6.81
N PRO A 338 -10.91 24.46 -7.87
CA PRO A 338 -11.56 25.72 -8.20
C PRO A 338 -12.99 25.49 -8.70
N SER A 339 -13.95 26.30 -8.24
CA SER A 339 -15.37 26.20 -8.68
C SER A 339 -15.55 26.39 -10.18
N SER A 340 -14.63 27.08 -10.83
CA SER A 340 -14.61 27.30 -12.28
C SER A 340 -14.51 26.01 -13.11
N ILE A 341 -14.18 24.85 -12.51
CA ILE A 341 -14.21 23.53 -13.17
C ILE A 341 -15.59 23.22 -13.76
N ALA A 342 -16.66 23.79 -13.21
CA ALA A 342 -18.03 23.63 -13.68
C ALA A 342 -18.26 24.10 -15.13
N ARG A 343 -17.34 24.85 -15.73
CA ARG A 343 -17.38 25.29 -17.13
C ARG A 343 -16.88 24.24 -18.13
N LEU A 344 -16.34 23.14 -17.66
CA LEU A 344 -15.81 22.05 -18.51
C LEU A 344 -16.95 21.11 -18.94
N CYS A 345 -17.81 21.59 -19.84
CA CYS A 345 -19.06 20.92 -20.21
C CYS A 345 -18.88 19.56 -20.91
N TYR A 346 -17.73 19.34 -21.54
CA TYR A 346 -17.42 18.09 -22.23
C TYR A 346 -16.57 17.12 -21.39
N LEU A 347 -16.23 17.49 -20.12
CA LEU A 347 -15.40 16.67 -19.25
C LEU A 347 -16.10 15.35 -18.93
N LYS A 348 -15.44 14.24 -19.29
CA LYS A 348 -15.90 12.87 -19.07
C LYS A 348 -15.13 12.18 -17.94
N GLU A 349 -13.82 12.38 -17.92
CA GLU A 349 -12.95 11.79 -16.92
C GLU A 349 -12.20 12.88 -16.18
N PHE A 350 -12.29 12.83 -14.84
CA PHE A 350 -11.65 13.77 -13.93
C PHE A 350 -10.93 13.02 -12.82
N ASP A 351 -9.59 12.89 -12.93
CA ASP A 351 -8.76 12.21 -11.95
C ASP A 351 -7.70 13.13 -11.34
N LEU A 352 -7.86 13.42 -10.06
CA LEU A 352 -6.89 14.12 -9.23
C LEU A 352 -6.51 13.27 -8.00
N SER A 353 -6.70 11.96 -8.04
CA SER A 353 -6.38 11.08 -6.91
C SER A 353 -4.88 11.06 -6.60
N GLY A 354 -4.53 10.71 -5.36
CA GLY A 354 -3.13 10.59 -4.92
C GLY A 354 -2.38 11.92 -4.76
N ASN A 355 -3.08 13.02 -4.51
CA ASN A 355 -2.50 14.35 -4.38
C ASN A 355 -2.57 14.92 -2.94
N ASN A 356 -2.23 16.18 -2.77
CA ASN A 356 -2.31 16.92 -1.50
C ASN A 356 -3.43 17.97 -1.51
N LEU A 357 -4.56 17.66 -2.16
CA LEU A 357 -5.69 18.58 -2.24
C LEU A 357 -6.32 18.78 -0.88
N THR A 358 -6.68 20.02 -0.56
CA THR A 358 -7.26 20.45 0.71
C THR A 358 -8.56 21.22 0.48
N GLY A 359 -9.26 21.57 1.57
CA GLY A 359 -10.52 22.27 1.46
C GLY A 359 -11.70 21.35 1.24
N SER A 360 -12.87 21.92 0.95
CA SER A 360 -14.08 21.17 0.62
C SER A 360 -14.24 21.00 -0.90
N LEU A 361 -15.05 20.03 -1.30
CA LEU A 361 -15.62 20.05 -2.64
C LEU A 361 -16.37 21.37 -2.81
N PRO A 362 -16.26 22.08 -3.95
CA PRO A 362 -16.89 23.37 -4.12
C PRO A 362 -18.39 23.30 -3.81
N GLU A 363 -18.85 24.10 -2.83
CA GLU A 363 -20.28 24.11 -2.44
C GLU A 363 -21.18 24.67 -3.53
N ILE A 364 -20.61 25.51 -4.41
CA ILE A 364 -21.32 26.23 -5.47
C ILE A 364 -20.75 25.79 -6.83
N LEU A 365 -21.22 24.69 -7.36
CA LEU A 365 -21.35 24.51 -8.80
C LEU A 365 -22.72 25.01 -9.29
N GLN A 366 -23.51 25.65 -8.40
CA GLN A 366 -24.78 26.30 -8.73
C GLN A 366 -24.50 27.77 -9.08
N GLY A 367 -24.67 28.15 -10.30
CA GLY A 367 -24.56 29.54 -10.71
C GLY A 367 -24.63 29.76 -12.20
N THR A 368 -24.77 31.00 -12.59
CA THR A 368 -25.04 31.59 -13.89
C THR A 368 -24.04 31.23 -15.01
N ASP A 369 -23.03 30.40 -14.73
CA ASP A 369 -21.96 29.97 -15.66
C ASP A 369 -22.05 28.49 -16.06
N LEU A 370 -23.23 27.88 -15.90
CA LEU A 370 -23.46 26.50 -16.30
C LEU A 370 -23.43 26.33 -17.82
N CYS A 371 -23.17 25.11 -18.26
CA CYS A 371 -23.20 24.73 -19.66
C CYS A 371 -24.55 25.11 -20.30
N VAL A 372 -24.54 25.90 -21.35
CA VAL A 372 -25.70 26.56 -21.98
C VAL A 372 -26.87 25.61 -22.36
N SER A 373 -26.61 24.31 -22.40
CA SER A 373 -27.58 23.27 -22.82
C SER A 373 -28.11 22.40 -21.66
N SER A 374 -27.63 22.59 -20.41
CA SER A 374 -27.98 21.71 -19.29
C SER A 374 -28.03 22.49 -17.96
N ASN A 375 -29.04 22.20 -17.15
CA ASN A 375 -29.12 22.70 -15.77
C ASN A 375 -28.21 21.94 -14.79
N SER A 376 -27.40 20.98 -15.31
CA SER A 376 -26.49 20.14 -14.53
C SER A 376 -25.06 20.68 -14.60
N PRO A 377 -24.33 20.73 -13.47
CA PRO A 377 -22.90 20.95 -13.54
C PRO A 377 -22.21 19.74 -14.17
N LEU A 378 -21.19 19.96 -15.01
CA LEU A 378 -20.42 18.89 -15.67
C LEU A 378 -21.31 17.80 -16.32
N PRO A 379 -22.17 18.15 -17.27
CA PRO A 379 -23.22 17.27 -17.80
C PRO A 379 -22.68 16.02 -18.52
N SER A 380 -21.42 16.03 -18.97
CA SER A 380 -20.77 14.90 -19.66
C SER A 380 -19.98 13.99 -18.73
N LEU A 381 -19.90 14.29 -17.42
CA LEU A 381 -19.00 13.59 -16.51
C LEU A 381 -19.44 12.14 -16.29
N ILE A 382 -18.50 11.22 -16.58
CA ILE A 382 -18.65 9.77 -16.44
C ILE A 382 -17.90 9.26 -15.23
N SER A 383 -16.68 9.76 -15.00
CA SER A 383 -15.81 9.32 -13.91
C SER A 383 -15.24 10.50 -13.14
N MET A 384 -15.43 10.48 -11.80
CA MET A 384 -14.82 11.42 -10.85
C MET A 384 -13.97 10.66 -9.83
N ARG A 385 -12.65 10.83 -9.90
CA ARG A 385 -11.68 10.20 -8.99
C ARG A 385 -10.88 11.26 -8.26
N LEU A 386 -11.08 11.37 -6.95
CA LEU A 386 -10.42 12.31 -6.04
C LEU A 386 -9.89 11.60 -4.78
N GLY A 387 -9.71 10.30 -4.84
CA GLY A 387 -9.22 9.49 -3.72
C GLY A 387 -7.80 9.84 -3.28
N ASN A 388 -7.41 9.45 -2.05
CA ASN A 388 -6.07 9.68 -1.50
C ASN A 388 -5.67 11.17 -1.54
N ASN A 389 -6.48 12.02 -0.90
CA ASN A 389 -6.24 13.45 -0.74
C ASN A 389 -6.55 13.90 0.70
N HIS A 390 -6.55 15.20 0.96
CA HIS A 390 -6.89 15.79 2.25
C HIS A 390 -8.17 16.64 2.17
N LEU A 391 -9.09 16.25 1.27
CA LEU A 391 -10.39 16.92 1.12
C LEU A 391 -11.25 16.73 2.36
N LYS A 392 -11.93 17.79 2.79
CA LYS A 392 -12.76 17.82 4.01
C LYS A 392 -14.12 18.46 3.72
N GLY A 393 -14.98 18.49 4.75
CA GLY A 393 -16.34 19.01 4.60
C GLY A 393 -17.31 17.90 4.20
N LYS A 394 -18.53 18.28 3.83
CA LYS A 394 -19.62 17.36 3.49
C LYS A 394 -19.61 17.00 2.00
N LEU A 395 -20.20 15.86 1.68
CA LEU A 395 -20.57 15.54 0.30
C LEU A 395 -21.68 16.49 -0.15
N PRO A 396 -21.46 17.30 -1.22
CA PRO A 396 -22.46 18.29 -1.63
C PRO A 396 -23.60 17.64 -2.42
N GLU A 397 -24.80 18.19 -2.29
CA GLU A 397 -26.02 17.67 -2.96
C GLU A 397 -25.96 17.73 -4.49
N TRP A 398 -25.17 18.65 -5.07
CA TRP A 398 -25.04 18.76 -6.52
C TRP A 398 -24.42 17.51 -7.18
N LEU A 399 -23.73 16.65 -6.42
CA LEU A 399 -23.22 15.37 -6.93
C LEU A 399 -24.34 14.53 -7.55
N SER A 400 -25.55 14.62 -7.02
CA SER A 400 -26.74 13.93 -7.52
C SER A 400 -27.26 14.46 -8.86
N GLN A 401 -26.77 15.61 -9.32
CA GLN A 401 -27.12 16.22 -10.60
C GLN A 401 -26.23 15.72 -11.76
N LEU A 402 -25.21 14.93 -11.46
CA LEU A 402 -24.30 14.35 -12.46
C LEU A 402 -24.93 13.11 -13.12
N GLU A 403 -25.96 13.30 -13.93
CA GLU A 403 -26.83 12.21 -14.43
C GLU A 403 -26.10 11.13 -15.23
N ASN A 404 -24.94 11.46 -15.86
CA ASN A 404 -24.13 10.53 -16.63
C ASN A 404 -23.04 9.85 -15.82
N LEU A 405 -22.96 10.12 -14.50
CA LEU A 405 -21.90 9.59 -13.66
C LEU A 405 -22.01 8.07 -13.51
N VAL A 406 -20.92 7.39 -13.85
CA VAL A 406 -20.74 5.94 -13.78
C VAL A 406 -19.84 5.56 -12.60
N GLU A 407 -18.81 6.37 -12.31
CA GLU A 407 -17.87 6.14 -11.24
C GLU A 407 -17.68 7.38 -10.34
N LEU A 408 -17.87 7.20 -9.02
CA LEU A 408 -17.53 8.19 -7.99
C LEU A 408 -16.58 7.57 -6.98
N THR A 409 -15.32 8.01 -6.98
CA THR A 409 -14.28 7.56 -6.05
C THR A 409 -13.71 8.73 -5.26
N LEU A 410 -14.01 8.77 -3.95
CA LEU A 410 -13.57 9.80 -2.99
C LEU A 410 -12.85 9.18 -1.78
N SER A 411 -12.32 7.97 -1.95
CA SER A 411 -11.67 7.18 -0.90
C SER A 411 -10.48 7.91 -0.26
N TYR A 412 -10.21 7.59 1.02
CA TYR A 412 -9.03 8.10 1.76
C TYR A 412 -8.90 9.61 1.70
N ASN A 413 -9.92 10.30 2.26
CA ASN A 413 -9.98 11.74 2.46
C ASN A 413 -10.41 12.05 3.91
N LEU A 414 -10.70 13.32 4.20
CA LEU A 414 -11.19 13.79 5.51
C LEU A 414 -12.66 14.26 5.42
N LEU A 415 -13.45 13.66 4.51
CA LEU A 415 -14.85 14.02 4.28
C LEU A 415 -15.72 13.65 5.49
N GLN A 416 -16.67 14.50 5.84
CA GLN A 416 -17.51 14.40 7.03
C GLN A 416 -18.99 14.49 6.67
N GLY A 417 -19.86 14.25 7.68
CA GLY A 417 -21.31 14.34 7.51
C GLY A 417 -21.93 13.12 6.84
N PRO A 418 -23.23 13.14 6.57
CA PRO A 418 -23.95 12.01 6.01
C PRO A 418 -23.69 11.85 4.51
N ILE A 419 -23.90 10.64 4.01
CA ILE A 419 -24.01 10.37 2.57
C ILE A 419 -25.35 10.93 2.10
N PRO A 420 -25.39 11.82 1.08
CA PRO A 420 -26.64 12.37 0.59
C PRO A 420 -27.58 11.30 0.01
N ALA A 421 -28.83 11.30 0.45
CA ALA A 421 -29.85 10.35 -0.06
C ALA A 421 -30.15 10.58 -1.56
N SER A 422 -29.92 11.79 -2.04
CA SER A 422 -30.06 12.17 -3.45
C SER A 422 -29.13 11.44 -4.41
N LEU A 423 -28.00 10.85 -3.93
CA LEU A 423 -27.13 10.00 -4.75
C LEU A 423 -27.86 8.77 -5.32
N GLY A 424 -28.95 8.31 -4.69
CA GLY A 424 -29.84 7.27 -5.23
C GLY A 424 -30.55 7.65 -6.54
N ASN A 425 -30.41 8.88 -7.03
CA ASN A 425 -30.94 9.33 -8.32
C ASN A 425 -30.00 9.05 -9.50
N LEU A 426 -28.72 8.72 -9.26
CA LEU A 426 -27.69 8.48 -10.26
C LEU A 426 -27.84 7.08 -10.89
N LYS A 427 -28.79 6.90 -11.79
CA LYS A 427 -29.19 5.58 -12.33
C LYS A 427 -28.11 4.87 -13.13
N ASN A 428 -27.13 5.61 -13.64
CA ASN A 428 -25.99 5.06 -14.40
C ASN A 428 -24.80 4.68 -13.51
N LEU A 429 -24.88 4.95 -12.18
CA LEU A 429 -23.77 4.74 -11.25
C LEU A 429 -23.48 3.24 -11.09
N THR A 430 -22.29 2.82 -11.51
CA THR A 430 -21.79 1.43 -11.38
C THR A 430 -20.84 1.27 -10.20
N LYS A 431 -20.16 2.36 -9.80
CA LYS A 431 -19.17 2.32 -8.73
C LYS A 431 -19.30 3.54 -7.80
N LEU A 432 -19.60 3.27 -6.53
CA LEU A 432 -19.55 4.22 -5.43
C LEU A 432 -18.50 3.80 -4.43
N ASN A 433 -17.39 4.55 -4.34
CA ASN A 433 -16.21 4.20 -3.56
C ASN A 433 -15.81 5.35 -2.62
N LEU A 434 -16.16 5.24 -1.34
CA LEU A 434 -16.01 6.26 -0.29
C LEU A 434 -15.21 5.80 0.94
N PRO A 435 -14.43 4.71 0.93
CA PRO A 435 -13.78 4.21 2.13
C PRO A 435 -12.72 5.17 2.69
N GLY A 436 -12.38 5.01 3.97
CA GLY A 436 -11.30 5.77 4.60
C GLY A 436 -11.60 7.26 4.72
N ASN A 437 -12.83 7.61 5.15
CA ASN A 437 -13.25 8.99 5.42
C ASN A 437 -13.78 9.12 6.86
N GLN A 438 -14.36 10.26 7.20
CA GLN A 438 -15.01 10.55 8.49
C GLN A 438 -16.53 10.73 8.31
N LEU A 439 -17.12 10.05 7.30
CA LEU A 439 -18.56 10.11 7.03
C LEU A 439 -19.34 9.50 8.21
N ASN A 440 -20.46 10.09 8.57
CA ASN A 440 -21.31 9.69 9.68
C ASN A 440 -22.79 9.61 9.29
N GLY A 441 -23.66 9.25 10.23
CA GLY A 441 -25.07 9.03 9.95
C GLY A 441 -25.34 7.61 9.43
N THR A 442 -26.42 7.42 8.69
CA THR A 442 -26.87 6.11 8.19
C THR A 442 -26.54 5.95 6.70
N LEU A 443 -26.45 4.71 6.25
CA LEU A 443 -26.45 4.41 4.80
C LEU A 443 -27.83 4.73 4.23
N PRO A 444 -27.96 5.58 3.19
CA PRO A 444 -29.26 5.92 2.64
C PRO A 444 -29.95 4.73 1.95
N GLU A 445 -31.18 4.45 2.27
CA GLU A 445 -32.01 3.41 1.63
C GLU A 445 -32.16 3.63 0.12
N THR A 446 -32.12 4.89 -0.33
CA THR A 446 -32.21 5.26 -1.76
C THR A 446 -31.08 4.69 -2.62
N LEU A 447 -29.92 4.41 -2.04
CA LEU A 447 -28.83 3.73 -2.75
C LEU A 447 -29.25 2.32 -3.22
N GLY A 448 -30.14 1.65 -2.49
CA GLY A 448 -30.72 0.37 -2.86
C GLY A 448 -31.55 0.38 -4.16
N SER A 449 -31.87 1.57 -4.70
CA SER A 449 -32.61 1.76 -5.95
C SER A 449 -31.73 1.89 -7.21
N LEU A 450 -30.38 1.78 -7.07
CA LEU A 450 -29.42 1.95 -8.17
C LEU A 450 -29.25 0.64 -8.97
N PRO A 451 -29.84 0.50 -10.17
CA PRO A 451 -29.90 -0.80 -10.86
C PRO A 451 -28.55 -1.23 -11.46
N GLU A 452 -27.67 -0.28 -11.76
CA GLU A 452 -26.37 -0.55 -12.39
C GLU A 452 -25.23 -0.72 -11.39
N LEU A 453 -25.47 -0.48 -10.09
CA LEU A 453 -24.41 -0.48 -9.09
C LEU A 453 -23.78 -1.86 -8.93
N SER A 454 -22.49 -1.96 -9.25
CA SER A 454 -21.68 -3.18 -9.15
C SER A 454 -20.68 -3.14 -7.99
N VAL A 455 -20.25 -1.93 -7.59
CA VAL A 455 -19.31 -1.71 -6.49
C VAL A 455 -19.89 -0.69 -5.52
N LEU A 456 -20.12 -1.12 -4.29
CA LEU A 456 -20.47 -0.26 -3.15
C LEU A 456 -19.43 -0.44 -2.06
N ASP A 457 -18.59 0.55 -1.83
CA ASP A 457 -17.63 0.56 -0.73
C ASP A 457 -17.73 1.85 0.09
N VAL A 458 -18.17 1.69 1.33
CA VAL A 458 -18.24 2.76 2.34
C VAL A 458 -17.44 2.41 3.59
N SER A 459 -16.53 1.47 3.49
CA SER A 459 -15.73 0.95 4.59
C SER A 459 -14.87 2.02 5.27
N SER A 460 -14.45 1.76 6.51
CA SER A 460 -13.55 2.65 7.28
C SER A 460 -14.08 4.09 7.36
N ASN A 461 -15.30 4.22 7.88
CA ASN A 461 -15.97 5.49 8.15
C ASN A 461 -16.55 5.47 9.58
N SER A 462 -17.35 6.46 9.93
CA SER A 462 -18.09 6.54 11.20
C SER A 462 -19.61 6.36 10.99
N LEU A 463 -19.99 5.57 9.98
CA LEU A 463 -21.39 5.31 9.66
C LEU A 463 -22.01 4.36 10.68
N THR A 464 -23.30 4.53 10.94
CA THR A 464 -24.07 3.79 11.96
C THR A 464 -25.45 3.40 11.43
N GLY A 465 -26.21 2.66 12.23
CA GLY A 465 -27.60 2.36 11.96
C GLY A 465 -27.86 0.97 11.42
N ILE A 466 -29.10 0.71 11.09
CA ILE A 466 -29.60 -0.62 10.69
C ILE A 466 -29.57 -0.72 9.17
N ILE A 467 -28.92 -1.75 8.67
CA ILE A 467 -28.97 -2.17 7.27
C ILE A 467 -30.05 -3.25 7.14
N SER A 468 -31.02 -3.05 6.26
CA SER A 468 -32.12 -3.97 5.98
C SER A 468 -32.21 -4.31 4.48
N GLU A 469 -33.15 -5.18 4.11
CA GLU A 469 -33.36 -5.62 2.70
C GLU A 469 -33.61 -4.44 1.74
N ILE A 470 -34.17 -3.33 2.24
CA ILE A 470 -34.49 -2.16 1.41
C ILE A 470 -33.26 -1.50 0.81
N HIS A 471 -32.13 -1.52 1.55
CA HIS A 471 -30.85 -0.99 1.09
C HIS A 471 -30.27 -1.75 -0.09
N PHE A 472 -30.85 -2.89 -0.44
CA PHE A 472 -30.35 -3.76 -1.50
C PHE A 472 -31.41 -4.07 -2.57
N SER A 473 -32.62 -3.51 -2.47
CA SER A 473 -33.83 -3.97 -3.17
C SER A 473 -33.72 -4.07 -4.69
N ARG A 474 -32.87 -3.26 -5.37
CA ARG A 474 -32.64 -3.28 -6.81
C ARG A 474 -31.19 -3.49 -7.24
N LEU A 475 -30.30 -3.82 -6.32
CA LEU A 475 -28.85 -3.97 -6.59
C LEU A 475 -28.53 -5.33 -7.24
N SER A 476 -29.20 -5.71 -8.31
CA SER A 476 -29.03 -7.02 -8.96
C SER A 476 -27.63 -7.23 -9.58
N LYS A 477 -26.91 -6.15 -9.91
CA LYS A 477 -25.56 -6.21 -10.51
C LYS A 477 -24.43 -6.11 -9.51
N LEU A 478 -24.73 -6.03 -8.20
CA LEU A 478 -23.71 -5.86 -7.16
C LEU A 478 -22.74 -7.06 -7.12
N LYS A 479 -21.43 -6.75 -7.24
CA LYS A 479 -20.31 -7.69 -7.21
C LYS A 479 -19.39 -7.47 -6.01
N PHE A 480 -19.24 -6.24 -5.57
CA PHE A 480 -18.40 -5.85 -4.44
C PHE A 480 -19.24 -5.08 -3.41
N LEU A 481 -19.27 -5.57 -2.17
CA LEU A 481 -19.91 -4.90 -1.03
C LEU A 481 -18.90 -4.72 0.11
N GLY A 482 -18.49 -3.48 0.38
CA GLY A 482 -17.59 -3.06 1.45
C GLY A 482 -18.32 -2.19 2.47
N LEU A 483 -18.65 -2.75 3.64
CA LEU A 483 -19.29 -2.05 4.77
C LEU A 483 -18.39 -1.98 6.01
N SER A 484 -17.21 -2.60 5.94
CA SER A 484 -16.33 -2.86 7.07
C SER A 484 -15.89 -1.61 7.83
N SER A 485 -15.51 -1.81 9.10
CA SER A 485 -14.99 -0.74 9.96
C SER A 485 -15.93 0.48 10.05
N ASN A 486 -17.20 0.17 10.26
CA ASN A 486 -18.31 1.07 10.61
C ASN A 486 -19.07 0.49 11.81
N SER A 487 -20.14 1.13 12.25
CA SER A 487 -21.01 0.63 13.33
C SER A 487 -22.40 0.23 12.81
N PHE A 488 -22.42 -0.59 11.75
CA PHE A 488 -23.66 -1.09 11.17
C PHE A 488 -24.20 -2.33 11.90
N ILE A 489 -25.52 -2.45 11.93
CA ILE A 489 -26.25 -3.62 12.40
C ILE A 489 -27.02 -4.18 11.20
N LEU A 490 -26.79 -5.42 10.82
CA LEU A 490 -27.57 -6.06 9.78
C LEU A 490 -28.85 -6.67 10.38
N ASN A 491 -29.99 -6.19 9.94
CA ASN A 491 -31.32 -6.71 10.34
C ASN A 491 -32.11 -7.09 9.09
N VAL A 492 -31.96 -8.35 8.69
CA VAL A 492 -32.66 -8.93 7.54
C VAL A 492 -33.42 -10.19 7.96
N SER A 493 -34.50 -10.52 7.26
CA SER A 493 -35.27 -11.74 7.48
C SER A 493 -34.40 -12.99 7.27
N SER A 494 -34.63 -14.03 8.07
CA SER A 494 -33.95 -15.33 7.89
C SER A 494 -34.26 -15.99 6.54
N SER A 495 -35.35 -15.60 5.89
CA SER A 495 -35.77 -16.07 4.56
C SER A 495 -35.35 -15.13 3.44
N TRP A 496 -34.63 -14.04 3.74
CA TRP A 496 -34.22 -13.08 2.73
C TRP A 496 -33.26 -13.71 1.71
N ILE A 497 -33.55 -13.45 0.45
CA ILE A 497 -32.69 -13.83 -0.68
C ILE A 497 -32.20 -12.53 -1.32
N PRO A 498 -30.90 -12.21 -1.22
CA PRO A 498 -30.34 -11.03 -1.88
C PRO A 498 -30.58 -11.05 -3.39
N PRO A 499 -30.92 -9.92 -4.01
CA PRO A 499 -31.13 -9.84 -5.47
C PRO A 499 -29.83 -9.94 -6.28
N PHE A 500 -28.67 -9.99 -5.63
CA PHE A 500 -27.34 -9.98 -6.22
C PHE A 500 -26.58 -11.29 -5.99
N GLN A 501 -25.45 -11.42 -6.73
CA GLN A 501 -24.43 -12.44 -6.53
C GLN A 501 -23.08 -11.74 -6.39
N VAL A 502 -22.63 -11.54 -5.14
CA VAL A 502 -21.35 -10.86 -4.88
C VAL A 502 -20.16 -11.78 -5.11
N GLN A 503 -19.06 -11.17 -5.55
CA GLN A 503 -17.74 -11.80 -5.62
C GLN A 503 -16.90 -11.47 -4.38
N SER A 504 -17.05 -10.23 -3.87
CA SER A 504 -16.33 -9.74 -2.70
C SER A 504 -17.31 -9.18 -1.67
N LEU A 505 -17.23 -9.68 -0.45
CA LEU A 505 -18.09 -9.29 0.66
C LEU A 505 -17.24 -8.99 1.89
N ASN A 506 -17.09 -7.70 2.22
CA ASN A 506 -16.37 -7.24 3.38
C ASN A 506 -17.31 -6.52 4.37
N MET A 507 -17.66 -7.21 5.45
CA MET A 507 -18.50 -6.69 6.52
C MET A 507 -17.80 -6.80 7.89
N ARG A 508 -16.48 -6.69 7.90
CA ARG A 508 -15.67 -6.66 9.12
C ARG A 508 -16.18 -5.59 10.08
N SER A 509 -16.30 -5.93 11.34
CA SER A 509 -16.79 -5.04 12.42
C SER A 509 -18.24 -4.53 12.24
N CYS A 510 -19.03 -5.18 11.39
CA CYS A 510 -20.49 -5.01 11.34
C CYS A 510 -21.16 -6.03 12.27
N GLN A 511 -22.23 -5.65 12.95
CA GLN A 511 -22.99 -6.60 13.77
C GLN A 511 -23.91 -7.45 12.90
N LEU A 512 -23.46 -8.67 12.56
CA LEU A 512 -24.20 -9.66 11.75
C LEU A 512 -24.90 -10.71 12.61
N GLY A 513 -24.33 -10.99 13.79
CA GLY A 513 -24.76 -12.03 14.71
C GLY A 513 -26.10 -11.78 15.43
N PRO A 514 -26.51 -12.70 16.32
CA PRO A 514 -25.67 -13.80 16.83
C PRO A 514 -25.54 -15.03 15.90
N SER A 515 -26.51 -15.27 15.00
CA SER A 515 -26.48 -16.44 14.13
C SER A 515 -25.63 -16.22 12.88
N PHE A 516 -25.04 -17.30 12.35
CA PHE A 516 -24.35 -17.25 11.07
C PHE A 516 -25.33 -16.86 9.94
N PRO A 517 -25.02 -15.87 9.09
CA PRO A 517 -25.97 -15.29 8.14
C PRO A 517 -26.49 -16.31 7.12
N SER A 518 -27.76 -16.71 7.21
CA SER A 518 -28.38 -17.76 6.36
C SER A 518 -28.47 -17.35 4.88
N TRP A 519 -28.63 -16.06 4.59
CA TRP A 519 -28.71 -15.54 3.21
C TRP A 519 -27.42 -15.76 2.41
N LEU A 520 -26.27 -15.92 3.08
CA LEU A 520 -24.99 -16.21 2.44
C LEU A 520 -25.04 -17.52 1.63
N LYS A 521 -25.89 -18.49 2.01
CA LYS A 521 -26.10 -19.75 1.28
C LYS A 521 -26.44 -19.54 -0.19
N THR A 522 -27.06 -18.41 -0.54
CA THR A 522 -27.46 -18.08 -1.91
C THR A 522 -26.32 -17.47 -2.73
N GLN A 523 -25.20 -17.08 -2.11
CA GLN A 523 -24.09 -16.37 -2.76
C GLN A 523 -23.05 -17.34 -3.33
N GLN A 524 -23.40 -17.97 -4.45
CA GLN A 524 -22.58 -19.03 -5.07
C GLN A 524 -21.33 -18.49 -5.80
N GLY A 525 -21.22 -17.19 -5.99
CA GLY A 525 -20.10 -16.52 -6.68
C GLY A 525 -19.06 -15.88 -5.77
N VAL A 526 -19.23 -15.98 -4.44
CA VAL A 526 -18.33 -15.30 -3.50
C VAL A 526 -16.95 -15.96 -3.49
N SER A 527 -15.91 -15.15 -3.64
CA SER A 527 -14.50 -15.55 -3.59
C SER A 527 -13.72 -14.83 -2.48
N PHE A 528 -14.19 -13.69 -2.01
CA PHE A 528 -13.63 -12.92 -0.90
C PHE A 528 -14.70 -12.74 0.19
N LEU A 529 -14.45 -13.25 1.39
CA LEU A 529 -15.36 -13.14 2.54
C LEU A 529 -14.61 -12.67 3.79
N ASP A 530 -14.95 -11.49 4.29
CA ASP A 530 -14.48 -11.00 5.58
C ASP A 530 -15.66 -10.63 6.51
N PHE A 531 -15.91 -11.49 7.49
CA PHE A 531 -16.88 -11.32 8.58
C PHE A 531 -16.18 -11.27 9.94
N SER A 532 -14.94 -10.79 9.97
CA SER A 532 -14.19 -10.64 11.22
C SER A 532 -14.83 -9.61 12.16
N ASN A 533 -14.80 -9.88 13.44
CA ASN A 533 -15.39 -9.03 14.49
C ASN A 533 -16.86 -8.66 14.24
N ALA A 534 -17.68 -9.66 13.81
CA ALA A 534 -19.06 -9.46 13.37
C ALA A 534 -20.11 -9.94 14.37
N SER A 535 -19.72 -10.21 15.62
CA SER A 535 -20.58 -10.70 16.71
C SER A 535 -21.32 -12.02 16.39
N ILE A 536 -20.72 -12.88 15.55
CA ILE A 536 -21.27 -14.16 15.18
C ILE A 536 -20.90 -15.20 16.24
N SER A 537 -21.88 -16.03 16.64
CA SER A 537 -21.70 -17.08 17.65
C SER A 537 -22.30 -18.41 17.20
N GLY A 538 -21.93 -19.51 17.91
CA GLY A 538 -22.39 -20.85 17.61
C GLY A 538 -21.63 -21.54 16.49
N PRO A 539 -22.11 -22.69 16.00
CA PRO A 539 -21.40 -23.50 15.01
C PRO A 539 -21.50 -22.90 13.60
N ILE A 540 -20.43 -23.11 12.80
CA ILE A 540 -20.49 -22.85 11.37
C ILE A 540 -21.42 -23.89 10.72
N PRO A 541 -22.45 -23.45 9.96
CA PRO A 541 -23.42 -24.40 9.39
C PRO A 541 -22.78 -25.24 8.27
N ASN A 542 -23.24 -26.51 8.14
CA ASN A 542 -22.67 -27.44 7.16
C ASN A 542 -22.75 -26.95 5.70
N TRP A 543 -23.82 -26.24 5.33
CA TRP A 543 -23.96 -25.69 3.98
C TRP A 543 -22.86 -24.64 3.62
N PHE A 544 -22.19 -24.05 4.61
CA PHE A 544 -21.13 -23.08 4.37
C PHE A 544 -19.95 -23.71 3.62
N TRP A 545 -19.67 -24.97 3.88
CA TRP A 545 -18.55 -25.67 3.26
C TRP A 545 -18.77 -26.02 1.78
N ASP A 546 -20.02 -25.85 1.28
CA ASP A 546 -20.33 -25.96 -0.15
C ASP A 546 -19.85 -24.72 -0.92
N ILE A 547 -19.95 -23.53 -0.29
CA ILE A 547 -19.50 -22.27 -0.90
C ILE A 547 -18.03 -21.95 -0.62
N SER A 548 -17.48 -22.45 0.49
CA SER A 548 -16.10 -22.15 0.88
C SER A 548 -15.06 -22.65 -0.13
N SER A 549 -15.39 -23.69 -0.91
CA SER A 549 -14.52 -24.20 -1.99
C SER A 549 -14.14 -23.18 -3.06
N LYS A 550 -14.82 -22.01 -3.09
CA LYS A 550 -14.53 -20.90 -4.01
C LYS A 550 -13.85 -19.71 -3.34
N LEU A 551 -13.72 -19.74 -2.01
CA LEU A 551 -13.16 -18.62 -1.26
C LEU A 551 -11.64 -18.60 -1.36
N SER A 552 -11.10 -17.60 -2.05
CA SER A 552 -9.68 -17.25 -2.05
C SER A 552 -9.26 -16.48 -0.80
N LEU A 553 -10.24 -15.84 -0.11
CA LEU A 553 -10.05 -15.26 1.22
C LEU A 553 -11.25 -15.60 2.09
N LEU A 554 -10.99 -16.22 3.22
CA LEU A 554 -11.96 -16.50 4.27
C LEU A 554 -11.44 -15.92 5.59
N ASN A 555 -12.05 -14.84 6.06
CA ASN A 555 -11.78 -14.28 7.37
C ASN A 555 -13.06 -14.21 8.20
N VAL A 556 -13.12 -15.01 9.25
CA VAL A 556 -14.19 -15.00 10.26
C VAL A 556 -13.62 -14.85 11.68
N SER A 557 -12.45 -14.22 11.77
CA SER A 557 -11.73 -14.02 13.03
C SER A 557 -12.48 -13.10 14.00
N LEU A 558 -12.07 -13.10 15.28
CA LEU A 558 -12.62 -12.22 16.32
C LEU A 558 -14.14 -12.37 16.51
N ASN A 559 -14.62 -13.60 16.49
CA ASN A 559 -16.03 -13.96 16.71
C ASN A 559 -16.16 -14.94 17.90
N GLN A 560 -17.33 -15.53 18.06
CA GLN A 560 -17.61 -16.55 19.09
C GLN A 560 -18.04 -17.88 18.44
N LEU A 561 -17.43 -18.21 17.29
CA LEU A 561 -17.70 -19.44 16.56
C LEU A 561 -17.23 -20.65 17.36
N GLN A 562 -18.04 -21.72 17.36
CA GLN A 562 -17.86 -22.92 18.19
C GLN A 562 -17.86 -24.19 17.33
N GLY A 563 -17.42 -25.29 17.95
CA GLY A 563 -17.39 -26.62 17.35
C GLY A 563 -16.17 -26.92 16.54
N GLN A 564 -16.21 -27.98 15.76
CA GLN A 564 -15.05 -28.46 15.00
C GLN A 564 -15.13 -28.04 13.54
N LEU A 565 -13.97 -27.71 12.95
CA LEU A 565 -13.86 -27.52 11.51
C LEU A 565 -13.86 -28.89 10.80
N PRO A 566 -14.38 -28.99 9.57
CA PRO A 566 -14.29 -30.19 8.78
C PRO A 566 -12.83 -30.59 8.51
N ASN A 567 -12.57 -31.87 8.52
CA ASN A 567 -11.25 -32.37 8.13
C ASN A 567 -11.48 -33.56 7.16
N PRO A 568 -11.15 -33.36 5.89
CA PRO A 568 -10.38 -32.24 5.30
C PRO A 568 -11.18 -30.93 5.17
N LEU A 569 -10.46 -29.81 5.20
CA LEU A 569 -11.01 -28.46 5.00
C LEU A 569 -11.23 -28.20 3.50
N ASN A 570 -12.47 -27.92 3.11
CA ASN A 570 -12.83 -27.59 1.73
C ASN A 570 -12.73 -26.06 1.50
N ILE A 571 -11.73 -25.61 0.74
CA ILE A 571 -11.44 -24.20 0.46
C ILE A 571 -10.86 -24.06 -0.96
N ALA A 572 -10.79 -22.85 -1.52
CA ALA A 572 -10.17 -22.63 -2.83
C ALA A 572 -8.64 -22.83 -2.80
N PRO A 573 -8.02 -23.19 -3.92
CA PRO A 573 -6.57 -23.21 -4.04
C PRO A 573 -5.96 -21.82 -3.77
N PHE A 574 -4.79 -21.80 -3.09
CA PHE A 574 -4.03 -20.60 -2.72
C PHE A 574 -4.83 -19.61 -1.86
N ALA A 575 -5.78 -20.13 -1.07
CA ALA A 575 -6.61 -19.31 -0.19
C ALA A 575 -5.85 -18.79 1.03
N ASP A 576 -6.33 -17.64 1.51
CA ASP A 576 -6.01 -17.07 2.81
C ASP A 576 -7.14 -17.43 3.80
N VAL A 577 -6.81 -18.11 4.89
CA VAL A 577 -7.77 -18.63 5.87
C VAL A 577 -7.46 -18.09 7.26
N ASP A 578 -8.35 -17.26 7.81
CA ASP A 578 -8.23 -16.65 9.14
C ASP A 578 -9.45 -16.98 10.02
N PHE A 579 -9.25 -17.86 11.01
CA PHE A 579 -10.21 -18.22 12.06
C PHE A 579 -9.77 -17.75 13.45
N ARG A 580 -8.76 -16.92 13.58
CA ARG A 580 -8.19 -16.51 14.86
C ARG A 580 -9.23 -15.93 15.81
N SER A 581 -8.95 -16.07 17.11
CA SER A 581 -9.78 -15.49 18.18
C SER A 581 -11.27 -15.89 18.09
N ASN A 582 -11.50 -17.20 18.16
CA ASN A 582 -12.81 -17.84 18.25
C ASN A 582 -12.82 -18.88 19.38
N LEU A 583 -13.84 -19.71 19.45
CA LEU A 583 -14.00 -20.81 20.41
C LEU A 583 -13.97 -22.17 19.70
N LEU A 584 -13.32 -22.27 18.55
CA LEU A 584 -13.23 -23.48 17.74
C LEU A 584 -12.34 -24.52 18.44
N GLU A 585 -12.70 -25.79 18.29
CA GLU A 585 -12.03 -26.93 18.97
C GLU A 585 -11.72 -28.08 18.00
N GLY A 586 -11.09 -29.13 18.52
CA GLY A 586 -10.72 -30.32 17.73
C GLY A 586 -9.30 -30.26 17.21
N PRO A 587 -8.91 -31.12 16.27
CA PRO A 587 -7.58 -31.15 15.67
C PRO A 587 -7.42 -30.03 14.61
N ILE A 588 -6.16 -29.69 14.28
CA ILE A 588 -5.85 -28.81 13.15
C ILE A 588 -6.38 -29.46 11.87
N PRO A 589 -7.30 -28.80 11.11
CA PRO A 589 -7.80 -29.34 9.86
C PRO A 589 -6.74 -29.22 8.75
N LEU A 590 -6.65 -30.24 7.90
CA LEU A 590 -5.80 -30.18 6.71
C LEU A 590 -6.67 -29.86 5.49
N PRO A 591 -6.30 -28.88 4.64
CA PRO A 591 -7.07 -28.57 3.44
C PRO A 591 -6.90 -29.66 2.37
N ILE A 592 -7.88 -29.73 1.44
CA ILE A 592 -7.83 -30.64 0.28
C ILE A 592 -6.86 -30.13 -0.78
N VAL A 593 -6.67 -28.79 -0.83
CA VAL A 593 -5.87 -28.06 -1.81
C VAL A 593 -4.80 -27.24 -1.08
N GLU A 594 -3.79 -26.81 -1.82
CA GLU A 594 -2.74 -25.94 -1.32
C GLU A 594 -3.30 -24.57 -0.92
N ILE A 595 -2.89 -24.05 0.24
CA ILE A 595 -3.25 -22.73 0.74
C ILE A 595 -1.99 -21.92 1.06
N GLU A 596 -2.12 -20.59 1.13
CA GLU A 596 -0.98 -19.69 1.36
C GLU A 596 -0.94 -19.13 2.78
N LEU A 597 -2.11 -19.00 3.44
CA LEU A 597 -2.21 -18.52 4.81
C LEU A 597 -3.15 -19.37 5.64
N LEU A 598 -2.74 -19.73 6.85
CA LEU A 598 -3.57 -20.37 7.86
C LEU A 598 -3.33 -19.73 9.22
N ASP A 599 -4.34 -19.00 9.72
CA ASP A 599 -4.36 -18.46 11.08
C ASP A 599 -5.50 -19.07 11.89
N LEU A 600 -5.16 -19.92 12.84
CA LEU A 600 -6.06 -20.58 13.81
C LEU A 600 -5.79 -20.10 15.23
N SER A 601 -5.03 -19.02 15.41
CA SER A 601 -4.56 -18.56 16.73
C SER A 601 -5.72 -18.20 17.67
N ASN A 602 -5.46 -18.30 18.98
CA ASN A 602 -6.41 -17.96 20.03
C ASN A 602 -7.77 -18.67 19.89
N ASN A 603 -7.71 -20.00 19.88
CA ASN A 603 -8.85 -20.92 19.85
C ASN A 603 -8.69 -22.05 20.88
N HIS A 604 -9.43 -23.13 20.74
CA HIS A 604 -9.35 -24.30 21.61
C HIS A 604 -8.89 -25.57 20.85
N PHE A 605 -8.19 -25.42 19.73
CA PHE A 605 -7.63 -26.54 18.98
C PHE A 605 -6.72 -27.39 19.85
N SER A 606 -6.79 -28.70 19.70
CA SER A 606 -6.10 -29.67 20.56
C SER A 606 -5.51 -30.83 19.75
N GLY A 607 -4.70 -31.65 20.42
CA GLY A 607 -4.00 -32.74 19.74
C GLY A 607 -2.65 -32.31 19.14
N PRO A 608 -1.96 -33.21 18.44
CA PRO A 608 -0.67 -32.91 17.83
C PRO A 608 -0.81 -32.14 16.53
N ILE A 609 0.25 -31.39 16.17
CA ILE A 609 0.38 -30.86 14.81
C ILE A 609 0.49 -32.04 13.84
N PRO A 610 -0.32 -32.09 12.76
CA PRO A 610 -0.33 -33.22 11.84
C PRO A 610 1.05 -33.47 11.20
N GLN A 611 1.47 -34.75 11.17
CA GLN A 611 2.76 -35.13 10.60
C GLN A 611 2.89 -34.89 9.10
N ASN A 612 1.75 -34.88 8.37
CA ASN A 612 1.68 -34.62 6.93
C ASN A 612 1.34 -33.18 6.60
N ILE A 613 1.67 -32.23 7.47
CA ILE A 613 1.34 -30.81 7.28
C ILE A 613 1.98 -30.23 5.99
N SER A 614 3.22 -30.59 5.69
CA SER A 614 3.92 -30.16 4.47
C SER A 614 3.29 -30.73 3.20
N GLY A 615 2.85 -32.00 3.23
CA GLY A 615 2.20 -32.64 2.08
C GLY A 615 0.85 -32.05 1.72
N SER A 616 0.16 -31.46 2.72
CA SER A 616 -1.16 -30.82 2.51
C SER A 616 -1.04 -29.31 2.22
N MET A 617 0.02 -28.65 2.66
CA MET A 617 0.19 -27.20 2.54
C MET A 617 1.63 -26.82 2.14
N PRO A 618 2.17 -27.34 1.02
CA PRO A 618 3.59 -27.11 0.66
C PRO A 618 3.89 -25.63 0.36
N ASN A 619 2.92 -24.87 -0.10
CA ASN A 619 3.05 -23.46 -0.50
C ASN A 619 2.64 -22.46 0.60
N LEU A 620 2.46 -22.94 1.86
CA LEU A 620 2.08 -22.07 2.96
C LEU A 620 3.16 -21.01 3.23
N ILE A 621 2.74 -19.75 3.34
CA ILE A 621 3.60 -18.59 3.58
C ILE A 621 3.47 -18.14 5.05
N PHE A 622 2.28 -18.22 5.61
CA PHE A 622 1.96 -17.79 6.97
C PHE A 622 1.24 -18.89 7.74
N LEU A 623 1.80 -19.35 8.84
CA LEU A 623 1.21 -20.31 9.77
C LEU A 623 1.19 -19.74 11.17
N SER A 624 0.00 -19.49 11.71
CA SER A 624 -0.19 -19.22 13.14
C SER A 624 -1.24 -20.16 13.76
N VAL A 625 -0.84 -20.88 14.77
CA VAL A 625 -1.71 -21.72 15.61
C VAL A 625 -1.49 -21.40 17.10
N SER A 626 -1.00 -20.20 17.38
CA SER A 626 -0.68 -19.75 18.74
C SER A 626 -1.92 -19.67 19.65
N GLY A 627 -1.72 -19.68 20.95
CA GLY A 627 -2.82 -19.54 21.90
C GLY A 627 -3.87 -20.65 21.83
N ASN A 628 -3.44 -21.90 21.68
CA ASN A 628 -4.30 -23.08 21.60
C ASN A 628 -3.93 -24.13 22.68
N ARG A 629 -4.48 -25.34 22.55
CA ARG A 629 -4.21 -26.47 23.46
C ARG A 629 -3.44 -27.59 22.74
N LEU A 630 -2.62 -27.25 21.76
CA LEU A 630 -1.87 -28.21 20.96
C LEU A 630 -0.79 -28.89 21.80
N THR A 631 -0.57 -30.18 21.51
CA THR A 631 0.36 -31.05 22.25
C THR A 631 1.33 -31.76 21.30
N GLY A 632 2.20 -32.60 21.84
CA GLY A 632 3.11 -33.40 21.04
C GLY A 632 4.36 -32.62 20.59
N LYS A 633 5.00 -33.12 19.53
CA LYS A 633 6.26 -32.55 19.00
C LYS A 633 5.99 -31.71 17.74
N ILE A 634 6.87 -30.77 17.45
CA ILE A 634 6.92 -30.08 16.15
C ILE A 634 7.33 -31.11 15.08
N PRO A 635 6.50 -31.37 14.07
CA PRO A 635 6.83 -32.35 13.03
C PRO A 635 8.01 -31.88 12.17
N GLY A 636 8.91 -32.83 11.84
CA GLY A 636 10.07 -32.50 11.00
C GLY A 636 9.71 -32.06 9.58
N SER A 637 8.55 -32.46 9.10
CA SER A 637 8.02 -32.07 7.78
C SER A 637 7.79 -30.56 7.60
N ILE A 638 7.66 -29.79 8.71
CA ILE A 638 7.59 -28.30 8.60
C ILE A 638 8.78 -27.75 7.82
N GLY A 639 9.98 -28.33 7.96
CA GLY A 639 11.18 -27.92 7.21
C GLY A 639 11.12 -28.14 5.68
N GLU A 640 10.10 -28.84 5.18
CA GLU A 640 9.88 -29.02 3.73
C GLU A 640 9.09 -27.84 3.12
N MET A 641 8.45 -27.02 3.97
CA MET A 641 7.62 -25.89 3.57
C MET A 641 8.48 -24.63 3.33
N GLN A 642 9.17 -24.61 2.19
CA GLN A 642 10.23 -23.64 1.92
C GLN A 642 9.76 -22.19 1.77
N LEU A 643 8.46 -21.94 1.46
CA LEU A 643 7.91 -20.59 1.27
C LEU A 643 7.49 -19.92 2.58
N LEU A 644 7.53 -20.63 3.72
CA LEU A 644 7.14 -20.09 5.00
C LEU A 644 7.95 -18.84 5.38
N GLN A 645 7.24 -17.76 5.67
CA GLN A 645 7.78 -16.51 6.20
C GLN A 645 7.47 -16.32 7.69
N VAL A 646 6.35 -16.86 8.17
CA VAL A 646 5.93 -16.78 9.57
C VAL A 646 5.53 -18.16 10.07
N ILE A 647 6.12 -18.56 11.18
CA ILE A 647 5.73 -19.71 12.00
C ILE A 647 5.47 -19.20 13.41
N ASP A 648 4.20 -19.19 13.85
CA ASP A 648 3.81 -18.88 15.21
C ASP A 648 3.06 -20.08 15.83
N LEU A 649 3.75 -20.81 16.71
CA LEU A 649 3.24 -21.96 17.48
C LEU A 649 3.18 -21.65 18.99
N SER A 650 3.35 -20.39 19.36
CA SER A 650 3.48 -19.94 20.75
C SER A 650 2.23 -20.23 21.59
N ARG A 651 2.37 -20.14 22.91
CA ARG A 651 1.26 -20.28 23.87
C ARG A 651 0.44 -21.57 23.65
N ASN A 652 1.15 -22.70 23.60
CA ASN A 652 0.60 -24.05 23.44
C ASN A 652 1.19 -25.00 24.50
N SER A 653 0.87 -26.29 24.42
CA SER A 653 1.47 -27.35 25.25
C SER A 653 2.43 -28.23 24.45
N ILE A 654 3.06 -27.68 23.41
CA ILE A 654 3.99 -28.38 22.53
C ILE A 654 5.25 -28.72 23.30
N SER A 655 5.78 -29.93 23.08
CA SER A 655 6.90 -30.50 23.83
C SER A 655 7.96 -31.14 22.91
N GLY A 656 9.04 -31.63 23.48
CA GLY A 656 10.15 -32.21 22.72
C GLY A 656 11.17 -31.19 22.28
N SER A 657 12.04 -31.53 21.36
CA SER A 657 13.12 -30.65 20.86
C SER A 657 12.66 -29.87 19.62
N ILE A 658 13.28 -28.72 19.40
CA ILE A 658 13.13 -27.98 18.14
C ILE A 658 13.75 -28.81 17.01
N SER A 659 12.99 -29.06 15.93
CA SER A 659 13.50 -29.83 14.80
C SER A 659 14.59 -29.08 14.04
N SER A 660 15.68 -29.78 13.72
CA SER A 660 16.75 -29.19 12.87
C SER A 660 16.27 -28.86 11.44
N SER A 661 15.21 -29.51 10.97
CA SER A 661 14.63 -29.26 9.65
C SER A 661 14.04 -27.87 9.47
N ILE A 662 13.68 -27.17 10.57
CA ILE A 662 13.18 -25.77 10.50
C ILE A 662 14.22 -24.86 9.82
N GLY A 663 15.52 -25.15 9.98
CA GLY A 663 16.58 -24.41 9.28
C GLY A 663 16.51 -24.41 7.75
N ASN A 664 15.73 -25.33 7.15
CA ASN A 664 15.52 -25.38 5.69
C ASN A 664 14.50 -24.34 5.20
N CYS A 665 13.69 -23.72 6.08
CA CYS A 665 12.74 -22.67 5.72
C CYS A 665 13.45 -21.33 5.50
N THR A 666 14.27 -21.21 4.46
CA THR A 666 15.19 -20.08 4.25
C THR A 666 14.52 -18.73 4.02
N PHE A 667 13.22 -18.70 3.74
CA PHE A 667 12.41 -17.48 3.61
C PHE A 667 11.83 -16.99 4.96
N LEU A 668 12.08 -17.74 6.04
CA LEU A 668 11.48 -17.45 7.34
C LEU A 668 11.95 -16.10 7.88
N LYS A 669 11.00 -15.26 8.29
CA LYS A 669 11.18 -13.96 8.91
C LYS A 669 10.84 -13.98 10.40
N VAL A 670 9.86 -14.81 10.80
CA VAL A 670 9.41 -14.93 12.18
C VAL A 670 9.34 -16.41 12.58
N LEU A 671 9.94 -16.72 13.72
CA LEU A 671 9.80 -17.99 14.40
C LEU A 671 9.44 -17.73 15.86
N ASP A 672 8.17 -17.93 16.21
CA ASP A 672 7.68 -17.84 17.57
C ASP A 672 7.26 -19.22 18.10
N LEU A 673 8.04 -19.73 19.05
CA LEU A 673 7.83 -21.00 19.75
C LEU A 673 7.69 -20.78 21.27
N SER A 674 7.42 -19.56 21.68
CA SER A 674 7.38 -19.15 23.08
C SER A 674 6.22 -19.77 23.85
N TYR A 675 6.28 -19.71 25.19
CA TYR A 675 5.21 -20.18 26.08
C TYR A 675 4.73 -21.61 25.78
N SER A 676 5.70 -22.54 25.72
CA SER A 676 5.46 -23.96 25.45
C SER A 676 6.23 -24.86 26.45
N SER A 677 6.37 -26.13 26.14
CA SER A 677 7.15 -27.09 26.95
C SER A 677 8.34 -27.69 26.21
N LEU A 678 8.89 -26.91 25.23
CA LEU A 678 10.03 -27.36 24.44
C LEU A 678 11.29 -27.53 25.32
N SER A 679 12.10 -28.52 24.98
CA SER A 679 13.28 -28.92 25.71
C SER A 679 14.46 -29.27 24.78
N GLY A 680 15.63 -29.54 25.35
CA GLY A 680 16.83 -29.80 24.58
C GLY A 680 17.56 -28.53 24.16
N VAL A 681 18.46 -28.64 23.21
CA VAL A 681 19.30 -27.53 22.74
C VAL A 681 18.74 -26.87 21.47
N ILE A 682 19.10 -25.62 21.22
CA ILE A 682 18.82 -24.94 19.97
C ILE A 682 19.63 -25.59 18.84
N PRO A 683 19.00 -26.10 17.75
CA PRO A 683 19.73 -26.70 16.66
C PRO A 683 20.58 -25.65 15.92
N ALA A 684 21.82 -26.01 15.58
CA ALA A 684 22.72 -25.12 14.85
C ALA A 684 22.19 -24.75 13.46
N SER A 685 21.31 -25.58 12.87
CA SER A 685 20.65 -25.30 11.59
C SER A 685 19.78 -24.05 11.58
N LEU A 686 19.31 -23.55 12.74
CA LEU A 686 18.58 -22.27 12.78
C LEU A 686 19.45 -21.11 12.29
N GLY A 687 20.78 -21.21 12.37
CA GLY A 687 21.70 -20.21 11.80
C GLY A 687 21.67 -20.13 10.26
N GLN A 688 20.92 -21.01 9.56
CA GLN A 688 20.71 -20.94 8.11
C GLN A 688 19.60 -19.93 7.73
N LEU A 689 18.79 -19.49 8.69
CA LEU A 689 17.67 -18.58 8.50
C LEU A 689 18.13 -17.11 8.36
N THR A 690 18.90 -16.79 7.37
CA THR A 690 19.54 -15.47 7.21
C THR A 690 18.55 -14.31 7.06
N ARG A 691 17.26 -14.59 6.72
CA ARG A 691 16.18 -13.62 6.60
C ARG A 691 15.37 -13.45 7.90
N LEU A 692 15.71 -14.20 8.97
CA LEU A 692 14.96 -14.15 10.22
C LEU A 692 15.09 -12.78 10.88
N GLN A 693 13.95 -12.15 11.16
CA GLN A 693 13.83 -10.83 11.77
C GLN A 693 13.44 -10.95 13.26
N SER A 694 12.60 -11.94 13.61
CA SER A 694 12.13 -12.14 14.96
C SER A 694 12.23 -13.62 15.36
N LEU A 695 12.87 -13.87 16.52
CA LEU A 695 13.02 -15.20 17.12
C LEU A 695 12.59 -15.17 18.59
N HIS A 696 11.48 -15.86 18.90
CA HIS A 696 10.98 -16.06 20.26
C HIS A 696 11.04 -17.52 20.66
N LEU A 697 11.83 -17.82 21.67
CA LEU A 697 11.95 -19.13 22.30
C LEU A 697 11.70 -19.06 23.83
N ASN A 698 11.28 -17.89 24.31
CA ASN A 698 11.10 -17.62 25.74
C ASN A 698 10.00 -18.51 26.37
N ASN A 699 10.03 -18.64 27.68
CA ASN A 699 9.09 -19.45 28.48
C ASN A 699 8.98 -20.92 28.00
N ASN A 700 10.14 -21.59 27.97
CA ASN A 700 10.29 -22.99 27.60
C ASN A 700 11.21 -23.72 28.62
N LYS A 701 11.65 -24.93 28.30
CA LYS A 701 12.60 -25.74 29.09
C LYS A 701 13.90 -26.01 28.30
N LEU A 702 14.25 -25.09 27.38
CA LEU A 702 15.44 -25.21 26.53
C LEU A 702 16.73 -25.08 27.36
N THR A 703 17.76 -25.80 26.94
CA THR A 703 19.04 -25.91 27.68
C THR A 703 20.25 -25.72 26.75
N GLY A 704 21.45 -25.70 27.33
CA GLY A 704 22.71 -25.61 26.57
C GLY A 704 23.14 -24.19 26.27
N ASN A 705 24.12 -24.04 25.38
CA ASN A 705 24.71 -22.77 25.01
C ASN A 705 24.08 -22.25 23.70
N LEU A 706 24.22 -20.96 23.46
CA LEU A 706 23.82 -20.36 22.19
C LEU A 706 24.71 -20.87 21.03
N PRO A 707 24.14 -21.37 19.93
CA PRO A 707 24.91 -21.86 18.79
C PRO A 707 25.77 -20.77 18.15
N SER A 708 27.02 -21.09 17.79
CA SER A 708 27.91 -20.17 17.08
C SER A 708 27.35 -19.76 15.72
N SER A 709 26.53 -20.62 15.08
CA SER A 709 25.84 -20.33 13.80
C SER A 709 24.87 -19.15 13.84
N PHE A 710 24.45 -18.69 15.03
CA PHE A 710 23.61 -17.51 15.18
C PHE A 710 24.27 -16.23 14.63
N GLN A 711 25.60 -16.16 14.54
CA GLN A 711 26.29 -15.07 13.85
C GLN A 711 25.81 -14.81 12.42
N ASN A 712 25.18 -15.80 11.77
CA ASN A 712 24.68 -15.70 10.39
C ASN A 712 23.29 -15.05 10.31
N LEU A 713 22.58 -14.86 11.43
CA LEU A 713 21.25 -14.25 11.48
C LEU A 713 21.31 -12.72 11.36
N THR A 714 21.90 -12.23 10.28
CA THR A 714 22.23 -10.80 10.11
C THR A 714 21.01 -9.86 9.99
N SER A 715 19.83 -10.41 9.67
CA SER A 715 18.57 -9.65 9.58
C SER A 715 17.82 -9.56 10.91
N LEU A 716 18.34 -10.16 12.00
CA LEU A 716 17.61 -10.28 13.25
C LEU A 716 17.43 -8.93 13.94
N GLU A 717 16.18 -8.60 14.26
CA GLU A 717 15.76 -7.40 14.99
C GLU A 717 15.30 -7.73 16.41
N THR A 718 14.73 -8.94 16.64
CA THR A 718 14.29 -9.43 17.95
C THR A 718 14.90 -10.79 18.25
N LEU A 719 15.50 -10.93 19.45
CA LEU A 719 15.93 -12.18 20.03
C LEU A 719 15.44 -12.27 21.48
N ASP A 720 14.41 -13.09 21.72
CA ASP A 720 13.88 -13.36 23.06
C ASP A 720 14.04 -14.84 23.43
N LEU A 721 14.95 -15.11 24.37
CA LEU A 721 15.27 -16.43 24.92
C LEU A 721 14.92 -16.53 26.41
N GLY A 722 14.20 -15.56 26.94
CA GLY A 722 13.93 -15.43 28.38
C GLY A 722 13.20 -16.64 28.98
N ASN A 723 13.31 -16.82 30.27
CA ASN A 723 12.64 -17.88 31.04
C ASN A 723 12.87 -19.29 30.44
N ASN A 724 14.15 -19.68 30.39
CA ASN A 724 14.60 -21.00 29.95
C ASN A 724 15.66 -21.55 30.89
N ARG A 725 16.45 -22.50 30.44
CA ARG A 725 17.56 -23.11 31.19
C ARG A 725 18.88 -23.04 30.42
N PHE A 726 19.03 -22.01 29.59
CA PHE A 726 20.29 -21.76 28.89
C PHE A 726 21.43 -21.49 29.86
N SER A 727 22.64 -21.90 29.51
CA SER A 727 23.83 -21.79 30.36
C SER A 727 25.04 -21.34 29.55
N GLY A 728 26.18 -21.20 30.23
CA GLY A 728 27.43 -20.74 29.63
C GLY A 728 27.51 -19.22 29.49
N ASN A 729 28.51 -18.73 28.79
CA ASN A 729 28.73 -17.29 28.62
C ASN A 729 27.89 -16.70 27.50
N ILE A 730 27.55 -15.42 27.64
CA ILE A 730 26.96 -14.66 26.53
C ILE A 730 28.04 -14.52 25.45
N PRO A 731 27.82 -15.03 24.23
CA PRO A 731 28.85 -15.01 23.21
C PRO A 731 29.16 -13.58 22.74
N SER A 732 30.44 -13.19 22.72
CA SER A 732 30.87 -11.87 22.23
C SER A 732 30.55 -11.63 20.74
N LEU A 733 30.32 -12.70 19.97
CA LEU A 733 29.91 -12.62 18.57
C LEU A 733 28.52 -12.03 18.34
N LEU A 734 27.65 -11.99 19.38
CA LEU A 734 26.36 -11.30 19.27
C LEU A 734 26.51 -9.82 18.89
N GLY A 735 27.56 -9.16 19.40
CA GLY A 735 27.86 -7.76 19.05
C GLY A 735 28.40 -7.53 17.64
N ASN A 736 28.84 -8.59 16.93
CA ASN A 736 29.39 -8.47 15.58
C ASN A 736 28.39 -8.87 14.48
N GLY A 737 27.43 -9.77 14.80
CA GLY A 737 26.50 -10.36 13.82
C GLY A 737 25.16 -9.62 13.68
N PHE A 738 24.72 -8.92 14.73
CA PHE A 738 23.33 -8.44 14.81
C PHE A 738 23.21 -6.91 14.77
N VAL A 739 23.73 -6.27 13.72
CA VAL A 739 23.72 -4.80 13.60
C VAL A 739 22.31 -4.21 13.67
N GLY A 740 21.30 -4.95 13.19
CA GLY A 740 19.88 -4.57 13.20
C GLY A 740 19.13 -4.87 14.49
N LEU A 741 19.76 -5.56 15.46
CA LEU A 741 19.06 -6.04 16.67
C LEU A 741 18.55 -4.87 17.52
N ARG A 742 17.27 -4.90 17.84
CA ARG A 742 16.56 -3.89 18.62
C ARG A 742 16.14 -4.40 19.99
N ILE A 743 15.85 -5.70 20.08
CA ILE A 743 15.43 -6.37 21.31
C ILE A 743 16.35 -7.56 21.57
N LEU A 744 16.99 -7.57 22.73
CA LEU A 744 17.73 -8.70 23.26
C LEU A 744 17.24 -9.01 24.67
N SER A 745 16.54 -10.14 24.82
CA SER A 745 16.10 -10.66 26.11
C SER A 745 16.69 -12.05 26.37
N LEU A 746 17.51 -12.16 27.38
CA LEU A 746 18.07 -13.40 27.90
C LEU A 746 17.65 -13.66 29.37
N ARG A 747 16.64 -12.93 29.83
CA ARG A 747 16.14 -12.92 31.21
C ARG A 747 15.88 -14.32 31.77
N SER A 748 16.07 -14.51 33.08
CA SER A 748 15.68 -15.73 33.81
C SER A 748 16.21 -17.01 33.13
N ASN A 749 17.55 -17.10 33.11
CA ASN A 749 18.32 -18.23 32.60
C ASN A 749 19.47 -18.54 33.54
N ALA A 750 20.40 -19.39 33.13
CA ALA A 750 21.62 -19.71 33.87
C ALA A 750 22.90 -19.22 33.15
N PHE A 751 22.80 -18.11 32.42
CA PHE A 751 23.99 -17.50 31.80
C PHE A 751 24.97 -17.03 32.87
N SER A 752 26.27 -17.19 32.61
CA SER A 752 27.35 -16.87 33.53
C SER A 752 28.48 -16.10 32.84
N GLY A 753 29.53 -15.73 33.64
CA GLY A 753 30.64 -14.94 33.13
C GLY A 753 30.28 -13.46 32.95
N GLU A 754 31.16 -12.73 32.29
CA GLU A 754 31.05 -11.27 32.14
C GLU A 754 30.11 -10.86 30.99
N ILE A 755 29.53 -9.67 31.13
CA ILE A 755 28.79 -9.02 30.04
C ILE A 755 29.79 -8.62 28.93
N PRO A 756 29.68 -9.13 27.69
CA PRO A 756 30.63 -8.80 26.63
C PRO A 756 30.62 -7.31 26.27
N SER A 757 31.77 -6.65 26.30
CA SER A 757 31.90 -5.24 25.90
C SER A 757 31.46 -4.97 24.47
N LYS A 758 31.56 -5.96 23.56
CA LYS A 758 31.12 -5.87 22.18
C LYS A 758 29.60 -5.73 21.99
N LEU A 759 28.78 -5.90 23.06
CA LEU A 759 27.35 -5.60 22.96
C LEU A 759 27.06 -4.12 22.57
N SER A 760 28.00 -3.21 22.86
CA SER A 760 27.92 -1.81 22.44
C SER A 760 27.88 -1.60 20.93
N ASN A 761 28.32 -2.59 20.14
CA ASN A 761 28.26 -2.56 18.68
C ASN A 761 26.82 -2.72 18.13
N LEU A 762 25.88 -3.16 18.96
CA LEU A 762 24.46 -3.26 18.60
C LEU A 762 23.83 -1.86 18.49
N SER A 763 24.13 -1.18 17.39
CA SER A 763 23.79 0.24 17.20
C SER A 763 22.29 0.54 17.21
N SER A 764 21.45 -0.47 16.93
CA SER A 764 19.98 -0.36 16.88
C SER A 764 19.30 -0.79 18.18
N LEU A 765 20.05 -1.26 19.20
CA LEU A 765 19.49 -1.87 20.41
C LEU A 765 18.68 -0.87 21.24
N GLN A 766 17.44 -1.22 21.52
CA GLN A 766 16.50 -0.42 22.30
C GLN A 766 16.07 -1.11 23.61
N VAL A 767 16.08 -2.45 23.62
CA VAL A 767 15.76 -3.25 24.81
C VAL A 767 16.90 -4.22 25.08
N LEU A 768 17.46 -4.13 26.27
CA LEU A 768 18.49 -5.05 26.82
C LEU A 768 17.98 -5.62 28.13
N ASP A 769 17.52 -6.87 28.14
CA ASP A 769 17.08 -7.59 29.33
C ASP A 769 17.96 -8.83 29.60
N LEU A 770 18.85 -8.71 30.53
CA LEU A 770 19.73 -9.79 30.97
C LEU A 770 19.44 -10.19 32.43
N ALA A 771 18.30 -9.77 32.98
CA ALA A 771 17.94 -9.95 34.37
C ALA A 771 17.82 -11.43 34.77
N GLU A 772 17.93 -11.71 36.08
CA GLU A 772 17.72 -13.04 36.64
C GLU A 772 18.62 -14.10 35.96
N ASN A 773 19.95 -13.87 36.01
CA ASN A 773 20.98 -14.78 35.53
C ASN A 773 22.10 -14.94 36.57
N ASN A 774 23.21 -15.57 36.21
CA ASN A 774 24.38 -15.75 37.05
C ASN A 774 25.61 -14.97 36.50
N LEU A 775 25.34 -13.79 35.90
CA LEU A 775 26.38 -12.94 35.30
C LEU A 775 27.27 -12.34 36.39
N THR A 776 28.58 -12.26 36.13
CA THR A 776 29.62 -11.77 37.05
C THR A 776 30.42 -10.64 36.38
N GLY A 777 31.41 -10.09 37.12
CA GLY A 777 32.24 -9.00 36.61
C GLY A 777 31.54 -7.64 36.76
N SER A 778 32.16 -6.62 36.17
CA SER A 778 31.61 -5.26 36.15
C SER A 778 30.74 -5.02 34.90
N ILE A 779 29.79 -4.09 34.99
CA ILE A 779 29.05 -3.62 33.81
C ILE A 779 30.05 -2.87 32.93
N PRO A 780 30.26 -3.31 31.66
CA PRO A 780 31.21 -2.63 30.78
C PRO A 780 30.80 -1.19 30.52
N GLY A 781 31.73 -0.23 30.66
CA GLY A 781 31.45 1.18 30.37
C GLY A 781 30.97 1.41 28.92
N SER A 782 31.36 0.52 28.00
CA SER A 782 30.88 0.55 26.59
C SER A 782 29.37 0.38 26.42
N VAL A 783 28.63 -0.14 27.40
CA VAL A 783 27.15 -0.16 27.36
C VAL A 783 26.59 1.25 27.25
N GLY A 784 27.29 2.27 27.76
CA GLY A 784 26.92 3.68 27.57
C GLY A 784 27.10 4.21 26.13
N ASP A 785 27.66 3.42 25.22
CA ASP A 785 27.88 3.80 23.83
C ASP A 785 26.79 3.21 22.87
N LEU A 786 25.69 2.64 23.41
CA LEU A 786 24.54 2.15 22.65
C LEU A 786 23.84 3.29 21.92
N LYS A 787 24.07 3.39 20.59
CA LYS A 787 23.68 4.54 19.78
C LYS A 787 22.18 4.84 19.79
N ALA A 788 21.32 3.81 19.68
CA ALA A 788 19.88 4.02 19.68
C ALA A 788 19.38 4.65 20.98
N MET A 789 19.92 4.24 22.13
CA MET A 789 19.54 4.72 23.46
C MET A 789 20.14 6.10 23.81
N ALA A 790 21.17 6.55 23.07
CA ALA A 790 21.78 7.86 23.23
C ALA A 790 20.91 9.01 22.63
N HIS A 791 19.79 8.70 22.01
CA HIS A 791 18.89 9.68 21.41
C HIS A 791 17.45 9.50 21.90
N VAL A 792 16.74 10.63 22.05
CA VAL A 792 15.31 10.59 22.40
C VAL A 792 14.52 10.05 21.23
N GLN A 793 13.65 9.08 21.48
CA GLN A 793 12.80 8.48 20.47
C GLN A 793 11.58 9.36 20.20
N ASN A 794 11.50 9.94 19.00
CA ASN A 794 10.41 10.84 18.62
C ASN A 794 9.18 10.12 18.04
N ILE A 795 9.30 8.84 17.65
CA ILE A 795 8.22 8.07 17.02
C ILE A 795 8.21 6.66 17.63
N VAL A 796 7.08 6.29 18.20
CA VAL A 796 6.82 4.91 18.64
C VAL A 796 6.47 4.08 17.41
N LYS A 797 7.34 3.19 16.99
CA LYS A 797 7.10 2.24 15.90
C LYS A 797 6.60 0.90 16.44
N TYR A 798 5.47 0.42 15.90
CA TYR A 798 5.14 -1.01 16.02
C TYR A 798 6.11 -1.82 15.17
N LEU A 799 6.55 -2.97 15.66
CA LEU A 799 7.34 -3.91 14.90
C LEU A 799 6.40 -4.92 14.26
N LEU A 800 6.29 -4.85 12.95
CA LEU A 800 5.42 -5.71 12.15
C LEU A 800 6.30 -6.49 11.17
N PHE A 801 6.31 -7.82 11.30
CA PHE A 801 7.16 -8.69 10.51
C PHE A 801 6.35 -9.63 9.61
N GLY A 802 6.97 -10.18 8.60
CA GLY A 802 6.37 -11.21 7.77
C GLY A 802 5.09 -10.78 7.08
N ARG A 803 5.00 -9.53 6.61
CA ARG A 803 3.79 -9.00 5.97
C ARG A 803 3.42 -9.78 4.73
N TYR A 804 2.18 -10.30 4.70
CA TYR A 804 1.62 -11.00 3.57
C TYR A 804 0.15 -10.55 3.36
N ARG A 805 -0.18 -9.98 2.21
CA ARG A 805 -1.54 -9.49 1.82
C ARG A 805 -2.27 -8.68 2.90
N GLY A 806 -1.53 -7.90 3.71
CA GLY A 806 -2.09 -7.05 4.76
C GLY A 806 -2.15 -7.71 6.14
N ILE A 807 -1.88 -9.01 6.26
CA ILE A 807 -1.65 -9.72 7.52
C ILE A 807 -0.16 -9.67 7.85
N TYR A 808 0.17 -9.59 9.12
CA TYR A 808 1.54 -9.54 9.63
C TYR A 808 1.61 -10.09 11.04
N TYR A 809 2.78 -10.54 11.45
CA TYR A 809 3.09 -10.83 12.84
C TYR A 809 3.38 -9.51 13.56
N GLU A 810 2.65 -9.25 14.64
CA GLU A 810 2.87 -8.09 15.52
C GLU A 810 3.76 -8.49 16.68
N GLU A 811 4.89 -7.79 16.83
CA GLU A 811 5.83 -8.02 17.90
C GLU A 811 5.23 -7.62 19.26
N ASN A 812 5.18 -8.55 20.21
CA ASN A 812 4.73 -8.31 21.56
C ASN A 812 5.86 -8.64 22.55
N LEU A 813 6.26 -7.66 23.33
CA LEU A 813 7.30 -7.81 24.33
C LEU A 813 6.74 -7.69 25.74
N VAL A 814 7.09 -8.66 26.60
CA VAL A 814 6.81 -8.59 28.03
C VAL A 814 7.96 -7.89 28.76
N ILE A 815 7.71 -6.71 29.30
CA ILE A 815 8.70 -5.94 30.05
C ILE A 815 8.25 -5.69 31.47
N ASN A 816 9.24 -5.67 32.38
CA ASN A 816 9.01 -5.35 33.78
C ASN A 816 9.27 -3.88 34.06
N THR A 817 8.20 -3.13 34.36
CA THR A 817 8.29 -1.72 34.72
C THR A 817 7.53 -1.44 36.01
N LYS A 818 8.06 -0.54 36.86
CA LYS A 818 7.36 -0.10 38.09
C LYS A 818 6.90 -1.27 38.95
N GLY A 819 7.74 -2.34 39.03
CA GLY A 819 7.47 -3.54 39.85
C GLY A 819 6.37 -4.46 39.29
N SER A 820 5.86 -4.23 38.08
CA SER A 820 4.87 -5.07 37.42
C SER A 820 5.28 -5.47 36.01
N SER A 821 4.88 -6.66 35.57
CA SER A 821 5.07 -7.17 34.21
C SER A 821 3.93 -6.71 33.33
N LYS A 822 4.24 -6.18 32.15
CA LYS A 822 3.26 -5.71 31.18
C LYS A 822 3.61 -6.15 29.77
N ASP A 823 2.61 -6.66 29.05
CA ASP A 823 2.71 -6.83 27.62
C ASP A 823 2.61 -5.46 26.94
N THR A 824 3.54 -5.14 26.07
CA THR A 824 3.53 -3.89 25.32
C THR A 824 3.95 -4.11 23.88
N PRO A 825 3.13 -3.66 22.92
CA PRO A 825 3.50 -3.63 21.51
C PRO A 825 4.38 -2.40 21.17
N ARG A 826 4.61 -1.51 22.16
CA ARG A 826 5.35 -0.27 21.97
C ARG A 826 6.76 -0.42 22.44
N LEU A 827 7.72 -0.14 21.58
CA LEU A 827 9.14 -0.22 21.89
C LEU A 827 9.61 1.10 22.50
N PHE A 828 10.31 1.01 23.66
CA PHE A 828 10.98 2.13 24.31
C PHE A 828 12.35 1.67 24.83
N HIS A 829 13.24 2.60 25.20
CA HIS A 829 14.59 2.28 25.61
C HIS A 829 14.62 1.73 27.04
N PHE A 830 15.08 0.49 27.17
CA PHE A 830 14.99 -0.32 28.39
C PHE A 830 16.28 -1.08 28.65
N ILE A 831 16.80 -1.00 29.88
CA ILE A 831 17.91 -1.82 30.36
C ILE A 831 17.51 -2.46 31.72
N ASP A 832 17.49 -3.80 31.75
CA ASP A 832 17.32 -4.57 32.99
C ASP A 832 18.46 -5.59 33.13
N LEU A 833 19.32 -5.41 34.18
CA LEU A 833 20.41 -6.29 34.55
C LEU A 833 20.20 -6.85 35.96
N SER A 834 19.00 -6.72 36.52
CA SER A 834 18.69 -7.08 37.89
C SER A 834 18.85 -8.57 38.19
N GLY A 835 19.06 -8.92 39.44
CA GLY A 835 19.12 -10.32 39.87
C GLY A 835 20.28 -11.10 39.26
N ASN A 836 21.48 -10.51 39.27
CA ASN A 836 22.74 -11.11 38.83
C ASN A 836 23.83 -11.03 39.97
N ASN A 837 25.04 -11.42 39.66
CA ASN A 837 26.21 -11.31 40.57
C ASN A 837 27.20 -10.22 40.10
N LEU A 838 26.68 -9.15 39.48
CA LEU A 838 27.49 -8.05 38.94
C LEU A 838 28.08 -7.23 40.10
N HIS A 839 29.35 -6.82 39.97
CA HIS A 839 30.08 -6.06 40.99
C HIS A 839 30.85 -4.89 40.34
N GLY A 840 31.65 -4.16 41.14
CA GLY A 840 32.34 -2.96 40.69
C GLY A 840 31.49 -1.71 40.90
N ASP A 841 31.99 -0.55 40.46
CA ASP A 841 31.34 0.72 40.70
C ASP A 841 30.20 0.97 39.66
N PHE A 842 29.27 1.84 40.04
CA PHE A 842 28.22 2.28 39.12
C PHE A 842 28.82 2.85 37.81
N PRO A 843 28.48 2.33 36.63
CA PRO A 843 29.11 2.75 35.38
C PRO A 843 28.57 4.13 34.94
N THR A 844 29.40 5.17 35.17
CA THR A 844 29.03 6.56 34.86
C THR A 844 28.69 6.80 33.39
N GLN A 845 29.18 5.94 32.50
CA GLN A 845 28.90 6.01 31.05
C GLN A 845 27.44 5.77 30.71
N LEU A 846 26.65 5.06 31.55
CA LEU A 846 25.23 4.87 31.35
C LEU A 846 24.44 6.20 31.28
N THR A 847 24.96 7.24 31.94
CA THR A 847 24.35 8.57 31.95
C THR A 847 24.38 9.28 30.59
N LYS A 848 25.14 8.76 29.61
CA LYS A 848 25.11 9.22 28.20
C LYS A 848 23.86 8.76 27.42
N LEU A 849 23.13 7.78 27.94
CA LEU A 849 21.95 7.21 27.27
C LEU A 849 20.71 8.08 27.53
N VAL A 850 20.71 9.29 27.03
CA VAL A 850 19.67 10.32 27.30
C VAL A 850 18.26 9.91 26.91
N GLY A 851 18.11 8.94 26.00
CA GLY A 851 16.82 8.38 25.60
C GLY A 851 16.32 7.23 26.47
N LEU A 852 17.11 6.80 27.49
CA LEU A 852 16.74 5.66 28.33
C LEU A 852 15.49 5.98 29.19
N VAL A 853 14.51 5.07 29.18
CA VAL A 853 13.23 5.21 29.90
C VAL A 853 13.21 4.36 31.17
N VAL A 854 13.82 3.18 31.15
CA VAL A 854 13.86 2.26 32.29
C VAL A 854 15.27 1.78 32.50
N LEU A 855 15.75 1.90 33.73
CA LEU A 855 17.02 1.35 34.21
C LEU A 855 16.77 0.54 35.48
N ASN A 856 17.01 -0.77 35.41
CA ASN A 856 16.94 -1.68 36.53
C ASN A 856 18.29 -2.42 36.75
N LEU A 857 18.98 -2.12 37.82
CA LEU A 857 20.23 -2.78 38.25
C LEU A 857 20.08 -3.48 39.61
N SER A 858 18.84 -3.63 40.10
CA SER A 858 18.56 -4.13 41.45
C SER A 858 19.08 -5.57 41.67
N ARG A 859 19.28 -5.93 42.95
CA ARG A 859 19.70 -7.29 43.35
C ARG A 859 20.98 -7.73 42.63
N ASN A 860 22.05 -6.92 42.84
CA ASN A 860 23.42 -7.16 42.40
C ASN A 860 24.40 -6.83 43.57
N HIS A 861 25.69 -6.72 43.26
CA HIS A 861 26.74 -6.33 44.22
C HIS A 861 27.44 -5.03 43.77
N ILE A 862 26.72 -4.15 43.02
CA ILE A 862 27.25 -2.90 42.48
C ILE A 862 27.52 -1.92 43.63
N GLY A 863 28.74 -1.38 43.65
CA GLY A 863 29.20 -0.40 44.64
C GLY A 863 29.39 1.00 44.05
N GLY A 864 30.24 1.80 44.77
CA GLY A 864 30.50 3.18 44.37
C GLY A 864 29.35 4.12 44.66
N GLN A 865 29.41 5.32 44.06
CA GLN A 865 28.43 6.38 44.29
C GLN A 865 27.51 6.51 43.08
N ILE A 866 26.25 6.92 43.31
CA ILE A 866 25.35 7.36 42.22
C ILE A 866 25.92 8.69 41.68
N PRO A 867 26.25 8.79 40.39
CA PRO A 867 26.92 9.98 39.87
C PRO A 867 25.95 11.17 39.71
N GLU A 868 26.42 12.41 39.93
CA GLU A 868 25.64 13.63 39.79
C GLU A 868 25.08 13.82 38.36
N ASN A 869 25.79 13.35 37.33
CA ASN A 869 25.35 13.42 35.96
C ASN A 869 24.25 12.41 35.60
N ILE A 870 23.67 11.67 36.56
CA ILE A 870 22.48 10.83 36.34
C ILE A 870 21.28 11.65 35.87
N SER A 871 21.24 12.94 36.20
CA SER A 871 20.26 13.91 35.68
C SER A 871 20.26 14.05 34.15
N GLY A 872 21.31 13.60 33.46
CA GLY A 872 21.40 13.54 32.01
C GLY A 872 20.37 12.56 31.38
N LEU A 873 19.84 11.62 32.17
CA LEU A 873 18.82 10.66 31.74
C LEU A 873 17.42 11.30 31.72
N HIS A 874 17.20 12.35 30.94
CA HIS A 874 15.99 13.17 30.98
C HIS A 874 14.69 12.42 30.65
N GLN A 875 14.76 11.26 29.97
CA GLN A 875 13.59 10.44 29.63
C GLN A 875 13.32 9.34 30.66
N LEU A 876 14.10 9.24 31.71
CA LEU A 876 14.00 8.15 32.70
C LEU A 876 12.68 8.23 33.46
N ALA A 877 11.86 7.18 33.33
CA ALA A 877 10.57 7.03 33.99
C ALA A 877 10.61 6.01 35.16
N SER A 878 11.60 5.09 35.16
CA SER A 878 11.75 4.09 36.20
C SER A 878 13.24 3.83 36.48
N LEU A 879 13.61 3.92 37.73
CA LEU A 879 14.95 3.65 38.25
C LEU A 879 14.88 2.69 39.43
N ASP A 880 15.46 1.49 39.29
CA ASP A 880 15.61 0.54 40.39
C ASP A 880 17.09 0.17 40.59
N LEU A 881 17.65 0.62 41.69
CA LEU A 881 19.03 0.32 42.14
C LEU A 881 19.03 -0.44 43.46
N SER A 882 17.89 -0.95 43.91
CA SER A 882 17.73 -1.56 45.22
C SER A 882 18.56 -2.83 45.40
N SER A 883 18.87 -3.17 46.66
CA SER A 883 19.62 -4.39 47.02
C SER A 883 20.97 -4.48 46.30
N ASN A 884 21.82 -3.48 46.54
CA ASN A 884 23.18 -3.36 46.03
C ASN A 884 24.12 -2.90 47.16
N ASN A 885 25.38 -2.57 46.82
CA ASN A 885 26.39 -2.06 47.74
C ASN A 885 26.72 -0.57 47.51
N LEU A 886 25.77 0.19 46.94
CA LEU A 886 25.93 1.62 46.61
C LEU A 886 26.14 2.43 47.89
N SER A 887 27.06 3.38 47.89
CA SER A 887 27.47 4.21 49.02
C SER A 887 27.45 5.70 48.70
N GLY A 888 27.74 6.56 49.68
CA GLY A 888 27.70 8.02 49.49
C GLY A 888 26.29 8.60 49.53
N GLY A 889 26.18 9.88 49.17
CA GLY A 889 24.90 10.58 49.17
C GLY A 889 24.03 10.30 47.95
N ILE A 890 22.72 10.55 48.08
CA ILE A 890 21.81 10.59 46.94
C ILE A 890 22.05 11.92 46.23
N PRO A 891 22.38 11.92 44.92
CA PRO A 891 22.58 13.17 44.15
C PRO A 891 21.36 14.08 44.15
N SER A 892 21.55 15.36 44.45
CA SER A 892 20.48 16.36 44.40
C SER A 892 19.91 16.53 42.98
N SER A 893 20.70 16.25 41.98
CA SER A 893 20.35 16.28 40.56
C SER A 893 19.23 15.30 40.18
N LEU A 894 18.96 14.24 40.96
CA LEU A 894 17.84 13.33 40.75
C LEU A 894 16.46 14.04 40.82
N SER A 895 16.34 15.12 41.59
CA SER A 895 15.13 15.91 41.72
C SER A 895 14.71 16.59 40.41
N SER A 896 15.64 16.76 39.46
CA SER A 896 15.39 17.38 38.13
C SER A 896 14.81 16.41 37.12
N LEU A 897 14.72 15.11 37.40
CA LEU A 897 14.17 14.11 36.47
C LEU A 897 12.63 14.13 36.45
N SER A 898 12.04 15.01 35.66
CA SER A 898 10.58 15.28 35.64
C SER A 898 9.70 14.11 35.17
N PHE A 899 10.24 13.13 34.44
CA PHE A 899 9.51 11.93 34.00
C PHE A 899 9.61 10.76 34.97
N LEU A 900 10.44 10.85 36.03
CA LEU A 900 10.69 9.77 36.94
C LEU A 900 9.46 9.47 37.81
N GLY A 901 8.72 8.42 37.47
CA GLY A 901 7.50 8.00 38.17
C GLY A 901 7.68 6.80 39.09
N TYR A 902 8.88 6.18 39.09
CA TYR A 902 9.25 5.09 40.00
C TYR A 902 10.73 5.17 40.35
N ILE A 903 11.05 5.16 41.65
CA ILE A 903 12.43 5.04 42.15
C ILE A 903 12.46 4.02 43.26
N ASN A 904 13.52 3.19 43.28
CA ASN A 904 13.81 2.27 44.38
C ASN A 904 15.33 2.23 44.63
N LEU A 905 15.77 2.82 45.72
CA LEU A 905 17.15 2.86 46.22
C LEU A 905 17.31 2.05 47.49
N SER A 906 16.31 1.30 47.92
CA SER A 906 16.27 0.57 49.17
C SER A 906 17.39 -0.49 49.27
N ARG A 907 17.76 -0.83 50.49
CA ARG A 907 18.75 -1.91 50.78
C ARG A 907 20.10 -1.68 50.08
N ASN A 908 20.73 -0.53 50.40
CA ASN A 908 22.07 -0.14 49.99
C ASN A 908 22.88 0.37 51.22
N GLN A 909 24.02 0.99 50.97
CA GLN A 909 24.86 1.62 51.99
C GLN A 909 24.89 3.15 51.83
N LEU A 910 23.82 3.72 51.26
CA LEU A 910 23.67 5.17 51.02
C LEU A 910 23.65 5.92 52.39
N SER A 911 24.13 7.16 52.38
CA SER A 911 24.28 7.97 53.57
C SER A 911 23.99 9.46 53.32
N GLY A 912 23.74 10.23 54.38
CA GLY A 912 23.46 11.64 54.29
C GLY A 912 21.97 11.97 54.17
N LYS A 913 21.69 13.24 54.01
CA LYS A 913 20.31 13.75 53.88
C LYS A 913 19.71 13.40 52.50
N ILE A 914 18.47 12.92 52.51
CA ILE A 914 17.72 12.69 51.26
C ILE A 914 17.36 14.02 50.62
N PRO A 915 17.67 14.28 49.33
CA PRO A 915 17.27 15.51 48.62
C PRO A 915 15.77 15.48 48.29
N PHE A 916 14.95 15.67 49.34
CA PHE A 916 13.48 15.57 49.24
C PHE A 916 12.86 16.87 48.70
N GLU A 917 13.19 17.19 47.45
CA GLU A 917 12.75 18.39 46.74
C GLU A 917 12.23 18.01 45.34
N GLY A 918 11.38 18.84 44.72
CA GLY A 918 10.87 18.62 43.41
C GLY A 918 10.14 17.29 43.24
N HIS A 919 10.48 16.52 42.20
CA HIS A 919 9.87 15.19 41.96
C HIS A 919 10.16 14.15 43.05
N MET A 920 11.24 14.32 43.81
CA MET A 920 11.59 13.38 44.89
C MET A 920 10.54 13.34 46.03
N THR A 921 9.73 14.39 46.19
CA THR A 921 8.65 14.45 47.19
C THR A 921 7.48 13.50 46.90
N THR A 922 7.40 12.92 45.68
CA THR A 922 6.35 11.96 45.27
C THR A 922 6.63 10.52 45.73
N PHE A 923 7.86 10.23 46.21
CA PHE A 923 8.28 8.88 46.58
C PHE A 923 8.15 8.65 48.08
N ASP A 924 7.73 7.45 48.45
CA ASP A 924 7.51 7.08 49.85
C ASP A 924 8.78 6.54 50.53
N ALA A 925 8.72 6.36 51.84
CA ALA A 925 9.80 5.87 52.64
C ALA A 925 10.34 4.48 52.20
N SER A 926 9.51 3.63 51.58
CA SER A 926 9.90 2.30 51.13
C SER A 926 10.98 2.36 50.04
N SER A 927 10.96 3.42 49.21
CA SER A 927 11.96 3.64 48.16
C SER A 927 13.38 3.84 48.67
N PHE A 928 13.55 4.22 49.94
CA PHE A 928 14.85 4.54 50.59
C PHE A 928 15.18 3.60 51.75
N ALA A 929 14.25 2.74 52.13
CA ALA A 929 14.36 1.87 53.31
C ALA A 929 15.58 0.94 53.24
N GLY A 930 16.15 0.58 54.41
CA GLY A 930 17.30 -0.34 54.45
C GLY A 930 18.64 0.29 54.05
N ASN A 931 18.78 1.62 54.16
CA ASN A 931 20.01 2.39 54.07
C ASN A 931 20.31 3.01 55.45
N PRO A 932 21.15 2.36 56.28
CA PRO A 932 21.36 2.81 57.68
C PRO A 932 21.93 4.21 57.85
N GLY A 933 22.60 4.75 56.84
CA GLY A 933 23.20 6.06 56.80
C GLY A 933 22.34 7.20 56.31
N LEU A 934 21.12 6.92 55.75
CA LEU A 934 20.21 7.96 55.24
C LEU A 934 19.37 8.57 56.35
N CYS A 935 19.11 9.89 56.22
CA CYS A 935 18.28 10.65 57.14
C CYS A 935 17.43 11.71 56.37
N GLY A 936 16.42 12.26 57.03
CA GLY A 936 15.50 13.25 56.47
C GLY A 936 14.32 12.62 55.75
N ASP A 937 13.33 13.45 55.38
CA ASP A 937 12.12 13.00 54.72
C ASP A 937 12.41 12.19 53.45
N PRO A 938 11.60 11.16 53.11
CA PRO A 938 10.43 10.65 53.84
C PRO A 938 10.72 9.61 54.93
N LEU A 939 12.00 9.41 55.32
CA LEU A 939 12.38 8.48 56.39
C LEU A 939 12.11 9.11 57.75
N PRO A 940 11.73 8.31 58.77
CA PRO A 940 11.49 8.82 60.12
C PRO A 940 12.78 9.20 60.88
N VAL A 941 13.97 9.06 60.29
CA VAL A 941 15.29 9.32 60.88
C VAL A 941 15.70 10.76 60.64
N LYS A 942 15.79 11.58 61.68
CA LYS A 942 16.28 12.97 61.60
C LYS A 942 17.78 13.02 61.32
N CYS A 943 18.24 14.00 60.54
CA CYS A 943 19.67 14.23 60.30
C CYS A 943 20.31 14.94 61.49
N GLN A 944 21.60 14.59 61.80
CA GLN A 944 22.34 15.17 62.94
C GLN A 944 22.59 16.68 62.77
N ASP A 945 22.58 17.20 61.58
CA ASP A 945 22.79 18.64 61.30
C ASP A 945 21.54 19.51 61.55
N ASP A 946 20.39 18.89 61.74
CA ASP A 946 19.12 19.63 62.09
C ASP A 946 19.05 20.00 63.58
N GLU A 947 20.05 19.54 64.46
CA GLU A 947 20.12 19.93 65.87
C GLU A 947 21.10 21.07 66.14
N SER A 948 21.91 21.52 65.23
CA SER A 948 22.90 22.57 65.40
C SER A 948 22.42 24.01 65.25
N ASP A 949 21.16 24.24 64.90
CA ASP A 949 20.62 25.58 64.75
C ASP A 949 19.59 26.00 65.84
N LYS A 950 19.62 25.34 66.99
CA LYS A 950 18.85 25.78 68.15
C LYS A 950 19.74 26.38 69.28
N GLY A 951 20.39 27.49 68.91
CA GLY A 951 21.08 28.36 69.88
C GLY A 951 20.65 29.81 69.67
N GLY A 952 19.42 30.17 70.10
CA GLY A 952 18.98 31.54 70.08
C GLY A 952 17.53 31.70 70.59
N ASN A 953 17.42 32.00 71.90
CA ASN A 953 16.29 32.58 72.61
C ASN A 953 14.87 32.40 72.10
N VAL A 954 14.16 31.56 72.85
CA VAL A 954 12.68 31.48 72.87
C VAL A 954 12.08 32.83 73.30
N VAL A 955 11.30 33.38 72.41
CA VAL A 955 10.13 34.22 72.76
C VAL A 955 8.93 33.41 72.30
N GLU A 956 8.19 32.93 73.26
CA GLU A 956 6.88 32.36 73.05
C GLU A 956 5.98 33.38 72.34
N ASP A 957 5.58 33.05 71.07
CA ASP A 957 4.39 33.64 70.48
C ASP A 957 3.55 32.46 69.89
N ASP A 958 2.65 32.03 70.74
CA ASP A 958 1.62 31.07 70.46
C ASP A 958 0.57 31.70 69.53
N ASN A 959 0.14 30.97 68.53
CA ASN A 959 -1.10 31.13 67.80
C ASN A 959 -1.13 31.90 66.50
N GLU A 960 -0.44 31.49 65.43
CA GLU A 960 -0.90 31.89 64.08
C GLU A 960 -0.88 30.76 63.02
N ASP A 961 -0.17 29.66 63.17
CA ASP A 961 -0.04 28.65 62.12
C ASP A 961 -1.17 27.61 62.07
N GLU A 962 -1.91 27.41 63.16
CA GLU A 962 -3.06 26.45 63.15
C GLU A 962 -4.33 27.00 62.47
N PHE A 963 -4.41 28.34 62.27
CA PHE A 963 -5.56 28.96 61.66
C PHE A 963 -5.49 28.97 60.13
N ILE A 964 -4.28 29.03 59.59
CA ILE A 964 -4.07 29.01 58.10
C ILE A 964 -4.33 27.63 57.55
N ASP A 965 -3.87 26.55 58.18
CA ASP A 965 -4.10 25.19 57.72
C ASP A 965 -5.56 24.76 57.74
N LYS A 966 -6.32 25.09 58.78
CA LYS A 966 -7.78 24.77 58.87
C LYS A 966 -8.59 25.49 57.82
N TRP A 967 -8.30 26.75 57.54
CA TRP A 967 -9.00 27.52 56.51
C TRP A 967 -8.57 27.11 55.10
N PHE A 968 -7.31 26.70 54.91
CA PHE A 968 -6.83 26.17 53.63
C PHE A 968 -7.56 24.86 53.29
N TYR A 969 -7.64 23.88 54.18
CA TYR A 969 -8.37 22.63 53.96
C TYR A 969 -9.88 22.83 53.85
N PHE A 970 -10.43 23.79 54.51
CA PHE A 970 -11.82 24.15 54.44
C PHE A 970 -12.16 24.82 53.07
N SER A 971 -11.29 25.68 52.57
CA SER A 971 -11.44 26.30 51.23
C SER A 971 -11.24 25.31 50.11
N LEU A 972 -10.27 24.39 50.25
CA LEU A 972 -10.02 23.28 49.35
C LEU A 972 -11.23 22.32 49.30
N GLY A 973 -11.80 21.97 50.44
CA GLY A 973 -12.99 21.16 50.60
C GLY A 973 -14.25 21.81 50.00
N LEU A 974 -14.45 23.11 50.19
CA LEU A 974 -15.54 23.89 49.61
C LEU A 974 -15.36 24.07 48.11
N GLY A 975 -14.14 24.30 47.64
CA GLY A 975 -13.81 24.40 46.22
C GLY A 975 -14.05 23.06 45.49
N PHE A 976 -13.65 21.94 46.10
CA PHE A 976 -13.85 20.58 45.54
C PHE A 976 -15.35 20.21 45.53
N ALA A 977 -16.08 20.53 46.66
CA ALA A 977 -17.52 20.30 46.74
C ALA A 977 -18.31 21.17 45.74
N ALA A 978 -17.94 22.43 45.57
CA ALA A 978 -18.52 23.31 44.56
C ALA A 978 -18.19 22.85 43.15
N GLY A 979 -16.96 22.38 42.91
CA GLY A 979 -16.50 21.85 41.64
C GLY A 979 -17.23 20.59 41.20
N ILE A 980 -17.77 19.80 42.12
CA ILE A 980 -18.55 18.59 41.80
C ILE A 980 -20.05 18.87 41.80
N ILE A 981 -20.56 19.59 42.81
CA ILE A 981 -21.99 19.79 43.01
C ILE A 981 -22.57 20.76 41.97
N VAL A 982 -21.86 21.85 41.63
CA VAL A 982 -22.35 22.87 40.70
C VAL A 982 -22.47 22.28 39.26
N PRO A 983 -21.50 21.54 38.72
CA PRO A 983 -21.66 20.82 37.43
C PRO A 983 -22.80 19.80 37.48
N MET A 984 -22.87 18.98 38.57
CA MET A 984 -23.94 17.99 38.69
C MET A 984 -25.33 18.64 38.72
N PHE A 985 -25.48 19.81 39.39
CA PHE A 985 -26.72 20.53 39.44
C PHE A 985 -27.10 21.18 38.10
N ILE A 986 -26.11 21.70 37.35
CA ILE A 986 -26.28 22.24 36.01
C ILE A 986 -26.62 21.10 35.01
N PHE A 987 -26.01 19.93 35.14
CA PHE A 987 -26.29 18.76 34.30
C PHE A 987 -27.67 18.15 34.53
N SER A 988 -28.21 18.30 35.75
CA SER A 988 -29.56 17.83 36.06
C SER A 988 -30.67 18.74 35.51
N ILE A 989 -30.36 20.00 35.18
CA ILE A 989 -31.36 21.00 34.77
C ILE A 989 -31.36 21.28 33.26
N LYS A 990 -30.24 21.08 32.54
CA LYS A 990 -30.17 21.38 31.11
C LYS A 990 -29.36 20.32 30.32
N LYS A 991 -30.07 19.42 29.64
CA LYS A 991 -29.49 18.40 28.72
C LYS A 991 -28.45 18.95 27.71
N PRO A 992 -28.60 20.14 27.08
CA PRO A 992 -27.58 20.64 26.12
C PRO A 992 -26.20 21.00 26.73
N CYS A 993 -26.14 21.31 28.04
CA CYS A 993 -24.85 21.63 28.69
C CYS A 993 -24.04 20.37 29.06
N SER A 994 -24.73 19.27 29.32
CA SER A 994 -24.10 17.95 29.55
C SER A 994 -23.32 17.48 28.31
N ASP A 995 -23.94 17.54 27.14
CA ASP A 995 -23.31 17.10 25.87
C ASP A 995 -22.11 17.98 25.47
N ALA A 996 -22.14 19.26 25.77
CA ALA A 996 -21.02 20.17 25.52
C ALA A 996 -19.84 19.91 26.46
N TYR A 997 -20.08 19.56 27.72
CA TYR A 997 -19.02 19.25 28.68
C TYR A 997 -18.34 17.90 28.37
N PHE A 998 -19.11 16.87 28.09
CA PHE A 998 -18.50 15.57 27.71
C PHE A 998 -17.70 15.67 26.41
N LYS A 999 -18.17 16.43 25.42
CA LYS A 999 -17.36 16.73 24.21
C LYS A 999 -16.08 17.52 24.50
N PHE A 1000 -16.08 18.35 25.53
CA PHE A 1000 -14.89 19.10 25.95
C PHE A 1000 -13.90 18.20 26.71
N VAL A 1001 -14.40 17.31 27.57
CA VAL A 1001 -13.57 16.32 28.29
C VAL A 1001 -12.96 15.31 27.29
N ASP A 1002 -13.74 14.78 26.35
CA ASP A 1002 -13.23 13.90 25.28
C ASP A 1002 -12.14 14.58 24.46
N LYS A 1003 -12.30 15.86 24.16
CA LYS A 1003 -11.30 16.64 23.43
C LYS A 1003 -10.01 16.91 24.23
N ILE A 1004 -10.08 16.90 25.56
CA ILE A 1004 -8.90 16.96 26.44
C ILE A 1004 -8.25 15.59 26.55
N VAL A 1005 -9.01 14.53 26.68
CA VAL A 1005 -8.51 13.15 26.70
C VAL A 1005 -7.83 12.81 25.38
N ASP A 1006 -8.40 13.18 24.25
CA ASP A 1006 -7.78 13.01 22.91
C ASP A 1006 -6.53 13.87 22.68
N ARG A 1007 -6.30 14.90 23.47
CA ARG A 1007 -5.05 15.69 23.47
C ARG A 1007 -3.99 15.17 24.42
N LEU A 1008 -4.39 14.36 25.40
CA LEU A 1008 -3.52 13.78 26.42
C LEU A 1008 -3.21 12.31 26.13
N SER A 1009 -3.95 11.66 25.24
CA SER A 1009 -3.68 10.36 24.63
C SER A 1009 -2.90 10.54 23.30
#